data_507430c14e5f0f7722b36229ac135e80
#
_entry.id   507430c14e5f0f7722b36229ac135e80
#
_cell.length_a   1.000
_cell.length_b   1.000
_cell.length_c   1.000
_cell.angle_alpha   90.00
_cell.angle_beta   90.00
_cell.angle_gamma   90.00
#
_symmetry.space_group_name_H-M   'P 1'
#
loop_
_entity.id
_entity.type
_entity.pdbx_description
1 polymer ?
#
loop_
_entity_poly.entity_id
_entity_poly.type
_entity_poly.pdbx_seq_one_letter_code
_entity_poly.pdbx_strand_id
1 'polypeptide(L)'
;MIKKIILITIITFITFGVIACSSNSGEALIDTARNGDLETAKLLIENGTDINANDKDGVTDLMQASENGNLETVKDLVERKRVNINAKDEDGYTSLMYASFNGNLEIVKYLVENGADVNARVDNDWTALEFASGKGHLEIVKYLLENGADINSGSERNGGALLNASANGHLEIVKYLLENGADINAEDNIDWTALIWASYNGHLEIVKYLVENGAEIDYYIDKSALMNASYNGHLEIVKFLIENYAEIDAKDNNGNTALMYASISGNLEIVKYLLENGADINSKNDDGVTALLNASYEGQLEIVKYLIENGADINTNDKDGVTDLMQASAFGNLEMVKYLIEDIEVDINEKDNIDWTALIWASYNGHLEIVKYLIENGADINANDKDGVTALMYASKEGNLEIVKYLVEKGANVNIKDNEGKTALINASYEGQLKIVKFLIENGADVNLKNNNGQTALMYVSNLEIAKYLLENGADINAKDSKWGYTALIYAAEYGNLETVKFLIENGADINAKDDIGRTALMNALYNGHLEIVKFLIENGADVNIKNNYGRTALIYAAEYGNLERVKYLVEKGADINAQEDIGRTALMNASYNGHLKIVKFLIENGADINIKNNDGKTALDLAETEEIKEVLKKAGIK
;
A
#
# COMPACT_ATOMS: atom_id res chain seq x y z
N MET A 1 -23.40 -41.80 52.62
CA MET A 1 -21.98 -41.52 52.88
C MET A 1 -21.08 -42.23 51.86
N ILE A 2 -21.26 -43.52 51.58
CA ILE A 2 -20.43 -44.30 50.63
C ILE A 2 -20.48 -43.77 49.19
N LYS A 3 -21.63 -43.31 48.66
CA LYS A 3 -21.74 -42.74 47.31
C LYS A 3 -21.03 -41.38 47.14
N LYS A 4 -20.89 -40.59 48.22
CA LYS A 4 -20.13 -39.31 48.19
C LYS A 4 -18.62 -39.56 48.22
N ILE A 5 -18.19 -40.61 48.95
CA ILE A 5 -16.77 -40.99 49.02
C ILE A 5 -16.32 -41.57 47.67
N ILE A 6 -17.15 -42.42 47.04
CA ILE A 6 -16.85 -42.98 45.71
C ILE A 6 -16.82 -41.89 44.64
N LEU A 7 -17.69 -40.87 44.69
CA LEU A 7 -17.71 -39.77 43.75
C LEU A 7 -16.49 -38.87 43.93
N ILE A 8 -16.05 -38.59 45.15
CA ILE A 8 -14.85 -37.84 45.47
C ILE A 8 -13.59 -38.61 45.01
N THR A 9 -13.56 -39.95 45.21
CA THR A 9 -12.44 -40.78 44.77
C THR A 9 -12.40 -40.95 43.26
N ILE A 10 -13.51 -40.94 42.55
CA ILE A 10 -13.57 -40.98 41.08
C ILE A 10 -13.17 -39.62 40.49
N ILE A 11 -13.61 -38.53 41.11
CA ILE A 11 -13.20 -37.16 40.68
C ILE A 11 -11.70 -36.95 40.93
N THR A 12 -11.17 -37.40 42.08
CA THR A 12 -9.71 -37.35 42.31
C THR A 12 -8.93 -38.29 41.39
N PHE A 13 -9.45 -39.47 41.02
CA PHE A 13 -8.79 -40.36 40.06
C PHE A 13 -8.85 -39.86 38.61
N ILE A 14 -9.94 -39.17 38.22
CA ILE A 14 -10.03 -38.55 36.88
C ILE A 14 -9.13 -37.30 36.78
N THR A 15 -9.10 -36.48 37.85
CA THR A 15 -8.15 -35.35 37.92
C THR A 15 -6.68 -35.81 37.99
N PHE A 16 -6.37 -36.87 38.77
CA PHE A 16 -5.03 -37.47 38.79
C PHE A 16 -4.64 -38.16 37.46
N GLY A 17 -5.60 -38.77 36.76
CA GLY A 17 -5.35 -39.41 35.45
C GLY A 17 -5.12 -38.41 34.33
N VAL A 18 -5.73 -37.22 34.38
CA VAL A 18 -5.50 -36.11 33.44
C VAL A 18 -4.18 -35.38 33.75
N ILE A 19 -3.84 -35.25 35.05
CA ILE A 19 -2.58 -34.61 35.49
C ILE A 19 -1.34 -35.49 35.23
N ALA A 20 -1.49 -36.83 35.29
CA ALA A 20 -0.38 -37.75 35.02
C ALA A 20 -0.08 -38.00 33.53
N CYS A 21 -0.92 -37.49 32.60
CA CYS A 21 -0.73 -37.57 31.15
C CYS A 21 -0.35 -36.24 30.48
N SER A 22 -0.27 -35.12 31.22
CA SER A 22 0.19 -33.86 30.65
C SER A 22 1.69 -33.65 30.92
N SER A 23 2.46 -33.52 29.89
CA SER A 23 3.88 -33.18 29.92
C SER A 23 4.14 -31.73 30.42
N ASN A 24 3.15 -31.05 31.02
CA ASN A 24 3.25 -29.64 31.41
C ASN A 24 2.46 -29.35 32.71
N SER A 25 3.05 -29.74 33.86
CA SER A 25 2.46 -29.47 35.19
C SER A 25 2.38 -27.96 35.50
N GLY A 26 3.22 -27.14 34.84
CA GLY A 26 3.19 -25.67 34.93
C GLY A 26 1.92 -25.07 34.32
N GLU A 27 1.51 -25.47 33.11
CA GLU A 27 0.25 -25.00 32.49
C GLU A 27 -0.98 -25.34 33.34
N ALA A 28 -0.99 -26.53 33.96
CA ALA A 28 -2.07 -26.92 34.84
C ALA A 28 -2.18 -26.02 36.08
N LEU A 29 -1.04 -25.55 36.64
CA LEU A 29 -1.02 -24.61 37.76
C LEU A 29 -1.55 -23.24 37.35
N ILE A 30 -1.16 -22.74 36.19
CA ILE A 30 -1.65 -21.48 35.62
C ILE A 30 -3.16 -21.51 35.40
N ASP A 31 -3.70 -22.61 34.86
CA ASP A 31 -5.15 -22.77 34.66
C ASP A 31 -5.92 -22.81 36.00
N THR A 32 -5.37 -23.42 37.05
CA THR A 32 -5.97 -23.38 38.37
C THR A 32 -5.94 -21.97 38.99
N ALA A 33 -4.86 -21.24 38.79
CA ALA A 33 -4.73 -19.84 39.21
C ALA A 33 -5.74 -18.95 38.48
N ARG A 34 -5.92 -19.19 37.17
CA ARG A 34 -6.92 -18.50 36.33
C ARG A 34 -8.33 -18.71 36.82
N ASN A 35 -8.66 -19.94 37.20
CA ASN A 35 -10.02 -20.30 37.64
C ASN A 35 -10.29 -20.10 39.13
N GLY A 36 -9.28 -19.69 39.91
CA GLY A 36 -9.37 -19.53 41.36
C GLY A 36 -9.54 -20.85 42.12
N ASP A 37 -9.13 -21.98 41.56
CA ASP A 37 -9.17 -23.28 42.22
C ASP A 37 -7.98 -23.47 43.17
N LEU A 38 -8.05 -22.79 44.31
CA LEU A 38 -7.01 -22.76 45.32
C LEU A 38 -6.62 -24.17 45.83
N GLU A 39 -7.57 -25.08 45.97
CA GLU A 39 -7.29 -26.42 46.50
C GLU A 39 -6.49 -27.26 45.51
N THR A 40 -6.83 -27.17 44.23
CA THR A 40 -6.04 -27.84 43.17
C THR A 40 -4.66 -27.19 42.99
N ALA A 41 -4.56 -25.86 43.06
CA ALA A 41 -3.28 -25.15 43.01
C ALA A 41 -2.33 -25.59 44.14
N LYS A 42 -2.82 -25.63 45.38
CA LYS A 42 -2.07 -26.12 46.54
C LYS A 42 -1.56 -27.55 46.33
N LEU A 43 -2.42 -28.42 45.84
CA LEU A 43 -2.06 -29.83 45.60
C LEU A 43 -0.98 -29.98 44.54
N LEU A 44 -1.02 -29.18 43.47
CA LEU A 44 -0.01 -29.19 42.39
C LEU A 44 1.35 -28.75 42.95
N ILE A 45 1.38 -27.66 43.72
CA ILE A 45 2.62 -27.11 44.30
C ILE A 45 3.20 -28.11 45.35
N GLU A 46 2.37 -28.73 46.19
CA GLU A 46 2.81 -29.75 47.14
C GLU A 46 3.38 -30.97 46.48
N ASN A 47 2.93 -31.31 45.27
CA ASN A 47 3.47 -32.38 44.45
C ASN A 47 4.71 -32.01 43.65
N GLY A 48 5.28 -30.79 43.86
CA GLY A 48 6.57 -30.36 43.31
C GLY A 48 6.51 -29.62 41.98
N THR A 49 5.31 -29.11 41.58
CA THR A 49 5.22 -28.17 40.45
C THR A 49 5.99 -26.90 40.78
N ASP A 50 6.75 -26.40 39.84
CA ASP A 50 7.50 -25.14 40.00
C ASP A 50 6.52 -23.97 40.11
N ILE A 51 6.52 -23.29 41.26
CA ILE A 51 5.68 -22.13 41.56
C ILE A 51 6.01 -20.90 40.67
N ASN A 52 7.14 -20.89 39.98
CA ASN A 52 7.55 -19.86 39.02
C ASN A 52 7.49 -20.38 37.58
N ALA A 53 6.81 -21.49 37.32
CA ALA A 53 6.55 -21.94 35.97
C ALA A 53 5.75 -20.87 35.23
N ASN A 54 6.02 -20.73 33.94
CA ASN A 54 5.33 -19.82 33.04
C ASN A 54 4.78 -20.61 31.84
N ASP A 55 3.77 -20.05 31.19
CA ASP A 55 3.28 -20.54 29.91
C ASP A 55 4.20 -20.10 28.75
N LYS A 56 3.76 -20.37 27.53
CA LYS A 56 4.48 -20.01 26.30
C LYS A 56 4.66 -18.48 26.11
N ASP A 57 3.83 -17.67 26.77
CA ASP A 57 3.84 -16.21 26.69
C ASP A 57 4.53 -15.59 27.93
N GLY A 58 5.17 -16.43 28.78
CA GLY A 58 5.90 -15.99 29.97
C GLY A 58 5.03 -15.74 31.19
N VAL A 59 3.69 -15.93 31.09
CA VAL A 59 2.74 -15.63 32.15
C VAL A 59 2.82 -16.66 33.27
N THR A 60 2.98 -16.20 34.53
CA THR A 60 3.07 -17.03 35.72
C THR A 60 1.72 -17.18 36.42
N ASP A 61 1.63 -18.15 37.34
CA ASP A 61 0.46 -18.35 38.19
C ASP A 61 0.05 -17.11 38.96
N LEU A 62 1.06 -16.40 39.49
CA LEU A 62 0.82 -15.17 40.25
C LEU A 62 0.24 -14.05 39.37
N MET A 63 0.70 -13.93 38.12
CA MET A 63 0.16 -12.97 37.14
C MET A 63 -1.30 -13.32 36.84
N GLN A 64 -1.58 -14.59 36.55
CA GLN A 64 -2.92 -15.04 36.19
C GLN A 64 -3.90 -14.90 37.36
N ALA A 65 -3.48 -15.22 38.60
CA ALA A 65 -4.30 -15.03 39.81
C ALA A 65 -4.55 -13.52 40.06
N SER A 66 -3.56 -12.68 39.79
CA SER A 66 -3.64 -11.24 39.95
C SER A 66 -4.56 -10.58 38.94
N GLU A 67 -4.53 -11.04 37.69
CA GLU A 67 -5.42 -10.61 36.60
C GLU A 67 -6.88 -10.89 36.93
N ASN A 68 -7.17 -12.11 37.41
CA ASN A 68 -8.54 -12.59 37.63
C ASN A 68 -9.10 -12.23 39.02
N GLY A 69 -8.37 -11.52 39.85
CA GLY A 69 -8.84 -11.08 41.15
C GLY A 69 -8.87 -12.16 42.23
N ASN A 70 -8.12 -13.27 42.07
CA ASN A 70 -8.13 -14.42 42.97
C ASN A 70 -7.22 -14.18 44.21
N LEU A 71 -7.62 -13.27 45.11
CA LEU A 71 -6.84 -12.84 46.27
C LEU A 71 -6.29 -13.99 47.13
N GLU A 72 -7.09 -15.00 47.43
CA GLU A 72 -6.66 -16.11 48.28
C GLU A 72 -5.57 -16.96 47.61
N THR A 73 -5.63 -17.11 46.28
CA THR A 73 -4.58 -17.77 45.50
C THR A 73 -3.29 -16.92 45.51
N VAL A 74 -3.41 -15.59 45.31
CA VAL A 74 -2.29 -14.68 45.39
C VAL A 74 -1.60 -14.77 46.75
N LYS A 75 -2.36 -14.76 47.88
CA LYS A 75 -1.82 -14.89 49.22
C LYS A 75 -1.06 -16.22 49.41
N ASP A 76 -1.67 -17.33 49.02
CA ASP A 76 -1.02 -18.64 49.17
C ASP A 76 0.28 -18.73 48.38
N LEU A 77 0.30 -18.23 47.14
CA LEU A 77 1.51 -18.18 46.29
C LEU A 77 2.63 -17.34 46.93
N VAL A 78 2.32 -16.15 47.39
CA VAL A 78 3.30 -15.20 47.97
C VAL A 78 3.81 -15.70 49.33
N GLU A 79 2.97 -16.22 50.21
CA GLU A 79 3.34 -16.77 51.53
C GLU A 79 4.35 -17.92 51.45
N ARG A 80 4.41 -18.65 50.36
CA ARG A 80 5.40 -19.73 50.13
C ARG A 80 6.84 -19.25 49.97
N LYS A 81 7.10 -17.93 49.91
CA LYS A 81 8.43 -17.26 49.92
C LYS A 81 9.40 -17.76 48.81
N ARG A 82 8.91 -18.48 47.79
CA ARG A 82 9.69 -18.94 46.63
C ARG A 82 9.18 -18.35 45.33
N VAL A 83 8.02 -17.69 45.34
CA VAL A 83 7.44 -17.02 44.17
C VAL A 83 8.26 -15.77 43.85
N ASN A 84 8.55 -15.55 42.57
CA ASN A 84 9.13 -14.30 42.11
C ASN A 84 8.00 -13.28 41.88
N ILE A 85 7.76 -12.43 42.88
CA ILE A 85 6.68 -11.43 42.85
C ILE A 85 6.88 -10.39 41.74
N ASN A 86 8.12 -10.18 41.30
CA ASN A 86 8.52 -9.25 40.24
C ASN A 86 8.85 -9.94 38.93
N ALA A 87 8.39 -11.19 38.73
CA ALA A 87 8.50 -11.86 37.45
C ALA A 87 7.86 -11.01 36.35
N LYS A 88 8.42 -11.06 35.17
CA LYS A 88 7.91 -10.42 33.96
C LYS A 88 7.56 -11.50 32.93
N ASP A 89 6.44 -11.31 32.25
CA ASP A 89 6.11 -12.10 31.05
C ASP A 89 6.94 -11.65 29.82
N GLU A 90 6.65 -12.19 28.64
CA GLU A 90 7.41 -11.84 27.42
C GLU A 90 7.26 -10.37 27.02
N ASP A 91 6.16 -9.71 27.37
CA ASP A 91 5.90 -8.29 27.09
C ASP A 91 6.36 -7.37 28.25
N GLY A 92 6.91 -7.93 29.32
CA GLY A 92 7.41 -7.19 30.49
C GLY A 92 6.39 -6.92 31.58
N TYR A 93 5.16 -7.44 31.50
CA TYR A 93 4.12 -7.23 32.52
C TYR A 93 4.43 -7.99 33.81
N THR A 94 4.11 -7.36 34.95
CA THR A 94 4.21 -7.96 36.28
C THR A 94 2.82 -8.25 36.85
N SER A 95 2.77 -9.08 37.90
CA SER A 95 1.52 -9.34 38.63
C SER A 95 0.85 -8.07 39.17
N LEU A 96 1.66 -7.07 39.59
CA LEU A 96 1.16 -5.78 40.04
C LEU A 96 0.48 -5.00 38.91
N MET A 97 1.03 -5.03 37.70
CA MET A 97 0.44 -4.37 36.54
C MET A 97 -0.89 -5.03 36.13
N TYR A 98 -0.96 -6.36 36.09
CA TYR A 98 -2.21 -7.10 35.86
C TYR A 98 -3.30 -6.76 36.89
N ALA A 99 -2.95 -6.76 38.19
CA ALA A 99 -3.88 -6.39 39.26
C ALA A 99 -4.35 -4.93 39.13
N SER A 100 -3.44 -4.02 38.75
CA SER A 100 -3.72 -2.58 38.63
C SER A 100 -4.60 -2.28 37.42
N PHE A 101 -4.35 -2.96 36.29
CA PHE A 101 -5.17 -2.87 35.09
C PHE A 101 -6.62 -3.32 35.30
N ASN A 102 -6.81 -4.41 36.07
CA ASN A 102 -8.12 -5.01 36.32
C ASN A 102 -8.85 -4.45 37.55
N GLY A 103 -8.25 -3.53 38.28
CA GLY A 103 -8.89 -2.88 39.43
C GLY A 103 -8.89 -3.70 40.73
N ASN A 104 -8.00 -4.66 40.87
CA ASN A 104 -7.95 -5.60 41.99
C ASN A 104 -7.22 -5.01 43.21
N LEU A 105 -7.80 -3.98 43.85
CA LEU A 105 -7.18 -3.18 44.90
C LEU A 105 -6.53 -4.00 46.03
N GLU A 106 -7.23 -5.00 46.58
CA GLU A 106 -6.72 -5.80 47.69
C GLU A 106 -5.53 -6.68 47.29
N ILE A 107 -5.46 -7.08 46.00
CA ILE A 107 -4.28 -7.76 45.43
C ILE A 107 -3.13 -6.77 45.26
N VAL A 108 -3.38 -5.56 44.73
CA VAL A 108 -2.39 -4.48 44.62
C VAL A 108 -1.76 -4.21 46.00
N LYS A 109 -2.58 -3.98 47.01
CA LYS A 109 -2.10 -3.77 48.40
C LYS A 109 -1.21 -4.90 48.86
N TYR A 110 -1.71 -6.14 48.70
CA TYR A 110 -0.97 -7.30 49.18
C TYR A 110 0.36 -7.50 48.45
N LEU A 111 0.39 -7.32 47.12
CA LEU A 111 1.62 -7.43 46.35
C LEU A 111 2.65 -6.38 46.73
N VAL A 112 2.25 -5.10 46.90
CA VAL A 112 3.13 -4.01 47.30
C VAL A 112 3.68 -4.23 48.71
N GLU A 113 2.83 -4.58 49.70
CA GLU A 113 3.24 -4.90 51.06
C GLU A 113 4.25 -6.07 51.15
N ASN A 114 4.25 -6.96 50.12
CA ASN A 114 5.17 -8.08 50.03
C ASN A 114 6.34 -7.85 49.08
N GLY A 115 6.59 -6.62 48.64
CA GLY A 115 7.79 -6.24 47.90
C GLY A 115 7.68 -6.25 46.38
N ALA A 116 6.46 -6.12 45.85
CA ALA A 116 6.29 -5.84 44.42
C ALA A 116 6.89 -4.47 44.09
N ASP A 117 7.62 -4.39 43.00
CA ASP A 117 8.23 -3.16 42.49
C ASP A 117 7.13 -2.28 41.86
N VAL A 118 6.76 -1.20 42.57
CA VAL A 118 5.73 -0.25 42.14
C VAL A 118 6.12 0.54 40.88
N ASN A 119 7.41 0.61 40.58
CA ASN A 119 7.97 1.35 39.45
C ASN A 119 8.50 0.42 38.35
N ALA A 120 8.18 -0.89 38.42
CA ALA A 120 8.47 -1.80 37.32
C ALA A 120 7.85 -1.29 36.00
N ARG A 121 8.57 -1.45 34.90
CA ARG A 121 8.16 -0.97 33.56
C ARG A 121 8.06 -2.13 32.56
N VAL A 122 7.06 -2.08 31.70
CA VAL A 122 7.02 -2.88 30.47
C VAL A 122 7.91 -2.27 29.38
N ASP A 123 8.07 -2.92 28.24
CA ASP A 123 8.98 -2.48 27.17
C ASP A 123 8.68 -1.08 26.61
N ASN A 124 7.43 -0.64 26.70
CA ASN A 124 6.98 0.70 26.31
C ASN A 124 6.92 1.70 27.49
N ASP A 125 7.63 1.42 28.58
CA ASP A 125 7.79 2.24 29.79
C ASP A 125 6.52 2.45 30.65
N TRP A 126 5.43 1.70 30.43
CA TRP A 126 4.25 1.76 31.29
C TRP A 126 4.48 1.08 32.62
N THR A 127 3.94 1.66 33.71
CA THR A 127 3.95 1.12 35.06
C THR A 127 2.54 0.74 35.54
N ALA A 128 2.43 0.16 36.71
CA ALA A 128 1.15 -0.11 37.36
C ALA A 128 0.29 1.16 37.54
N LEU A 129 0.93 2.33 37.73
CA LEU A 129 0.27 3.63 37.90
C LEU A 129 -0.45 4.07 36.61
N GLU A 130 0.20 3.98 35.44
CA GLU A 130 -0.43 4.32 34.16
C GLU A 130 -1.60 3.40 33.84
N PHE A 131 -1.46 2.09 34.09
CA PHE A 131 -2.55 1.14 33.90
C PHE A 131 -3.77 1.45 34.78
N ALA A 132 -3.55 1.70 36.08
CA ALA A 132 -4.62 2.06 37.00
C ALA A 132 -5.27 3.39 36.62
N SER A 133 -4.48 4.38 36.18
CA SER A 133 -4.94 5.72 35.79
C SER A 133 -5.76 5.67 34.52
N GLY A 134 -5.31 4.95 33.48
CA GLY A 134 -6.03 4.79 32.23
C GLY A 134 -7.32 3.96 32.35
N LYS A 135 -7.44 3.10 33.38
CA LYS A 135 -8.64 2.28 33.64
C LYS A 135 -9.59 2.89 34.69
N GLY A 136 -9.24 4.01 35.29
CA GLY A 136 -10.10 4.72 36.22
C GLY A 136 -10.10 4.19 37.66
N HIS A 137 -9.08 3.47 38.08
CA HIS A 137 -9.00 2.84 39.40
C HIS A 137 -8.39 3.78 40.45
N LEU A 138 -9.13 4.83 40.84
CA LEU A 138 -8.66 5.89 41.72
C LEU A 138 -8.01 5.40 43.03
N GLU A 139 -8.60 4.42 43.71
CA GLU A 139 -8.05 3.94 45.00
C GLU A 139 -6.73 3.16 44.79
N ILE A 140 -6.52 2.55 43.63
CA ILE A 140 -5.23 1.94 43.29
C ILE A 140 -4.21 3.04 42.99
N VAL A 141 -4.59 4.07 42.23
CA VAL A 141 -3.71 5.25 41.96
C VAL A 141 -3.23 5.87 43.27
N LYS A 142 -4.15 6.15 44.20
CA LYS A 142 -3.82 6.68 45.52
C LYS A 142 -2.81 5.79 46.25
N TYR A 143 -3.12 4.50 46.32
CA TYR A 143 -2.30 3.55 47.05
C TYR A 143 -0.89 3.42 46.45
N LEU A 144 -0.79 3.35 45.11
CA LEU A 144 0.51 3.26 44.44
C LEU A 144 1.38 4.52 44.72
N LEU A 145 0.81 5.71 44.64
CA LEU A 145 1.51 6.96 44.93
C LEU A 145 1.94 7.06 46.39
N GLU A 146 1.09 6.69 47.35
CA GLU A 146 1.42 6.61 48.76
C GLU A 146 2.58 5.64 49.07
N ASN A 147 2.79 4.64 48.19
CA ASN A 147 3.85 3.64 48.30
C ASN A 147 5.04 3.89 47.35
N GLY A 148 5.19 5.11 46.83
CA GLY A 148 6.37 5.53 46.10
C GLY A 148 6.38 5.29 44.60
N ALA A 149 5.22 5.13 43.98
CA ALA A 149 5.13 5.19 42.52
C ALA A 149 5.55 6.57 42.02
N ASP A 150 6.36 6.59 40.97
CA ASP A 150 6.79 7.84 40.33
C ASP A 150 5.63 8.43 39.53
N ILE A 151 5.09 9.55 39.95
CA ILE A 151 3.92 10.21 39.36
C ILE A 151 4.15 10.67 37.91
N ASN A 152 5.41 10.97 37.56
CA ASN A 152 5.80 11.43 36.24
C ASN A 152 6.53 10.33 35.42
N SER A 153 6.42 9.05 35.85
CA SER A 153 6.96 7.94 35.08
C SER A 153 6.31 7.85 33.70
N GLY A 154 7.06 7.39 32.70
CA GLY A 154 6.54 7.18 31.35
C GLY A 154 6.25 8.45 30.54
N SER A 155 6.47 9.64 31.08
CA SER A 155 6.15 10.90 30.41
C SER A 155 6.85 11.10 29.07
N GLU A 156 8.10 10.62 28.92
CA GLU A 156 8.88 10.81 27.68
C GLU A 156 8.44 9.92 26.50
N ARG A 157 7.63 8.87 26.73
CA ARG A 157 7.19 7.94 25.66
C ARG A 157 5.67 7.79 25.52
N ASN A 158 4.94 7.83 26.64
CA ASN A 158 3.51 7.54 26.65
C ASN A 158 2.70 8.55 27.49
N GLY A 159 3.33 9.69 27.86
CA GLY A 159 2.67 10.79 28.54
C GLY A 159 2.28 10.53 30.00
N GLY A 160 2.60 9.37 30.58
CA GLY A 160 2.40 9.07 31.98
C GLY A 160 0.93 8.93 32.43
N ALA A 161 0.76 8.86 33.73
CA ALA A 161 -0.53 8.64 34.39
C ALA A 161 -1.57 9.73 34.10
N LEU A 162 -1.13 11.02 34.05
CA LEU A 162 -2.01 12.16 33.81
C LEU A 162 -2.64 12.14 32.42
N LEU A 163 -1.83 11.88 31.38
CA LEU A 163 -2.33 11.81 30.01
C LEU A 163 -3.31 10.65 29.84
N ASN A 164 -2.97 9.47 30.39
CA ASN A 164 -3.82 8.31 30.34
C ASN A 164 -5.18 8.53 31.04
N ALA A 165 -5.18 9.15 32.21
CA ALA A 165 -6.41 9.50 32.91
C ALA A 165 -7.23 10.54 32.11
N SER A 166 -6.57 11.53 31.50
CA SER A 166 -7.20 12.60 30.73
C SER A 166 -7.80 12.09 29.43
N ALA A 167 -7.07 11.23 28.73
CA ALA A 167 -7.53 10.58 27.48
C ALA A 167 -8.76 9.69 27.69
N ASN A 168 -8.89 9.06 28.86
CA ASN A 168 -9.97 8.14 29.16
C ASN A 168 -11.11 8.75 30.02
N GLY A 169 -11.05 10.04 30.33
CA GLY A 169 -12.16 10.74 30.98
C GLY A 169 -12.23 10.57 32.51
N HIS A 170 -11.14 10.24 33.18
CA HIS A 170 -11.11 9.97 34.63
C HIS A 170 -10.80 11.21 35.48
N LEU A 171 -11.74 12.15 35.52
CA LEU A 171 -11.57 13.47 36.15
C LEU A 171 -11.02 13.40 37.58
N GLU A 172 -11.53 12.52 38.46
CA GLU A 172 -11.08 12.45 39.84
C GLU A 172 -9.63 11.96 39.98
N ILE A 173 -9.17 11.14 39.02
CA ILE A 173 -7.75 10.76 38.95
C ILE A 173 -6.91 11.93 38.46
N VAL A 174 -7.36 12.66 37.42
CA VAL A 174 -6.68 13.87 36.93
C VAL A 174 -6.51 14.87 38.07
N LYS A 175 -7.56 15.15 38.84
CA LYS A 175 -7.49 16.04 40.02
C LYS A 175 -6.45 15.55 41.03
N TYR A 176 -6.53 14.28 41.41
CA TYR A 176 -5.62 13.71 42.41
C TYR A 176 -4.16 13.74 41.95
N LEU A 177 -3.89 13.42 40.67
CA LEU A 177 -2.54 13.46 40.11
C LEU A 177 -1.96 14.88 40.16
N LEU A 178 -2.72 15.89 39.73
CA LEU A 178 -2.27 17.30 39.74
C LEU A 178 -2.06 17.83 41.16
N GLU A 179 -2.95 17.52 42.09
CA GLU A 179 -2.80 17.87 43.52
C GLU A 179 -1.55 17.24 44.15
N ASN A 180 -1.03 16.14 43.61
CA ASN A 180 0.17 15.45 44.06
C ASN A 180 1.41 15.74 43.22
N GLY A 181 1.37 16.72 42.30
CA GLY A 181 2.53 17.24 41.60
C GLY A 181 2.84 16.58 40.26
N ALA A 182 1.83 15.99 39.61
CA ALA A 182 1.98 15.60 38.20
C ALA A 182 2.24 16.85 37.33
N ASP A 183 3.12 16.69 36.34
CA ASP A 183 3.39 17.77 35.40
C ASP A 183 2.20 17.94 34.45
N ILE A 184 1.51 19.08 34.54
CA ILE A 184 0.30 19.39 33.79
C ILE A 184 0.56 19.48 32.27
N ASN A 185 1.78 19.86 31.87
CA ASN A 185 2.22 20.02 30.49
C ASN A 185 3.14 18.87 30.02
N ALA A 186 3.16 17.75 30.77
CA ALA A 186 3.87 16.57 30.29
C ALA A 186 3.36 16.13 28.91
N GLU A 187 4.26 15.62 28.07
CA GLU A 187 4.00 15.22 26.68
C GLU A 187 4.22 13.73 26.50
N ASP A 188 3.56 13.17 25.49
CA ASP A 188 3.89 11.84 24.99
C ASP A 188 4.87 11.91 23.81
N ASN A 189 5.13 10.76 23.17
CA ASN A 189 6.05 10.62 22.03
C ASN A 189 5.58 11.26 20.72
N ILE A 190 4.38 11.81 20.69
CA ILE A 190 3.82 12.60 19.58
C ILE A 190 3.55 14.04 20.03
N ASP A 191 4.20 14.45 21.13
CA ASP A 191 4.13 15.80 21.71
C ASP A 191 2.70 16.23 22.13
N TRP A 192 1.83 15.27 22.50
CA TRP A 192 0.48 15.55 22.96
C TRP A 192 0.45 15.66 24.50
N THR A 193 -0.22 16.69 24.97
CA THR A 193 -0.45 16.94 26.41
C THR A 193 -1.78 16.34 26.90
N ALA A 194 -1.98 16.34 28.22
CA ALA A 194 -3.25 15.95 28.83
C ALA A 194 -4.44 16.78 28.31
N LEU A 195 -4.22 18.09 28.05
CA LEU A 195 -5.24 18.98 27.48
C LEU A 195 -5.62 18.59 26.05
N ILE A 196 -4.62 18.25 25.22
CA ILE A 196 -4.87 17.82 23.83
C ILE A 196 -5.65 16.51 23.82
N TRP A 197 -5.26 15.51 24.61
CA TRP A 197 -5.96 14.23 24.71
C TRP A 197 -7.39 14.36 25.21
N ALA A 198 -7.61 15.16 26.25
CA ALA A 198 -8.96 15.44 26.77
C ALA A 198 -9.83 16.15 25.73
N SER A 199 -9.25 17.07 24.95
CA SER A 199 -9.94 17.81 23.88
C SER A 199 -10.27 16.93 22.70
N TYR A 200 -9.35 16.05 22.30
CA TYR A 200 -9.56 15.05 21.23
C TYR A 200 -10.71 14.09 21.55
N ASN A 201 -10.78 13.61 22.81
CA ASN A 201 -11.78 12.63 23.25
C ASN A 201 -13.08 13.24 23.79
N GLY A 202 -13.19 14.57 23.89
CA GLY A 202 -14.43 15.23 24.28
C GLY A 202 -14.68 15.33 25.78
N HIS A 203 -13.66 15.28 26.62
CA HIS A 203 -13.77 15.29 28.07
C HIS A 203 -13.81 16.71 28.63
N LEU A 204 -14.90 17.44 28.40
CA LEU A 204 -15.04 18.87 28.75
C LEU A 204 -14.65 19.22 30.19
N GLU A 205 -15.09 18.45 31.18
CA GLU A 205 -14.81 18.76 32.58
C GLU A 205 -13.32 18.59 32.93
N ILE A 206 -12.61 17.72 32.24
CA ILE A 206 -11.15 17.59 32.35
C ILE A 206 -10.48 18.77 31.66
N VAL A 207 -10.92 19.15 30.46
CA VAL A 207 -10.41 20.33 29.74
C VAL A 207 -10.54 21.58 30.62
N LYS A 208 -11.72 21.82 31.22
CA LYS A 208 -11.94 22.92 32.14
C LYS A 208 -10.96 22.88 33.31
N TYR A 209 -10.85 21.74 33.99
CA TYR A 209 -9.99 21.59 35.14
C TYR A 209 -8.51 21.81 34.80
N LEU A 210 -8.03 21.27 33.67
CA LEU A 210 -6.65 21.46 33.21
C LEU A 210 -6.35 22.92 32.92
N VAL A 211 -7.21 23.62 32.17
CA VAL A 211 -7.04 25.04 31.82
C VAL A 211 -7.08 25.92 33.08
N GLU A 212 -8.04 25.70 34.00
CA GLU A 212 -8.15 26.41 35.26
C GLU A 212 -6.93 26.23 36.21
N ASN A 213 -6.19 25.13 36.05
CA ASN A 213 -4.98 24.82 36.80
C ASN A 213 -3.69 25.11 36.03
N GLY A 214 -3.75 25.84 34.90
CA GLY A 214 -2.60 26.39 34.21
C GLY A 214 -2.00 25.52 33.10
N ALA A 215 -2.77 24.60 32.53
CA ALA A 215 -2.36 23.92 31.29
C ALA A 215 -2.15 24.93 30.18
N GLU A 216 -1.11 24.75 29.38
CA GLU A 216 -0.83 25.59 28.22
C GLU A 216 -1.83 25.29 27.12
N ILE A 217 -2.71 26.27 26.79
CA ILE A 217 -3.80 26.13 25.84
C ILE A 217 -3.25 26.05 24.40
N ASP A 218 -2.30 26.93 24.09
CA ASP A 218 -1.70 27.08 22.76
C ASP A 218 -0.35 26.35 22.67
N TYR A 219 -0.32 25.14 23.20
CA TYR A 219 0.81 24.25 23.02
C TYR A 219 0.72 23.62 21.63
N TYR A 220 1.67 23.94 20.74
CA TYR A 220 1.69 23.40 19.38
C TYR A 220 3.06 22.92 18.96
N ILE A 221 3.19 21.63 18.79
CA ILE A 221 4.24 21.04 17.95
C ILE A 221 3.58 20.41 16.72
N ASP A 222 2.37 19.87 16.84
CA ASP A 222 1.57 19.35 15.71
C ASP A 222 0.16 19.98 15.71
N LYS A 223 -0.76 19.51 16.53
CA LYS A 223 -2.16 19.97 16.56
C LYS A 223 -2.55 20.48 17.93
N SER A 224 -3.06 21.72 18.01
CA SER A 224 -3.54 22.30 19.28
C SER A 224 -4.81 21.58 19.80
N ALA A 225 -5.12 21.84 21.08
CA ALA A 225 -6.36 21.38 21.71
C ALA A 225 -7.61 21.86 20.94
N LEU A 226 -7.58 23.10 20.43
CA LEU A 226 -8.65 23.69 19.64
C LEU A 226 -8.86 22.98 18.30
N MET A 227 -7.77 22.65 17.59
CA MET A 227 -7.82 21.90 16.32
C MET A 227 -8.40 20.51 16.52
N ASN A 228 -7.95 19.80 17.56
CA ASN A 228 -8.43 18.46 17.86
C ASN A 228 -9.91 18.44 18.27
N ALA A 229 -10.34 19.37 19.11
CA ALA A 229 -11.75 19.54 19.47
C ALA A 229 -12.61 19.88 18.26
N SER A 230 -12.10 20.72 17.34
CA SER A 230 -12.79 21.13 16.12
C SER A 230 -12.95 19.96 15.13
N TYR A 231 -11.92 19.17 14.94
CA TYR A 231 -11.96 17.98 14.10
C TYR A 231 -12.95 16.92 14.61
N ASN A 232 -12.96 16.68 15.93
CA ASN A 232 -13.80 15.64 16.53
C ASN A 232 -15.22 16.10 16.90
N GLY A 233 -15.59 17.36 16.63
CA GLY A 233 -16.95 17.83 16.80
C GLY A 233 -17.33 18.23 18.24
N HIS A 234 -16.36 18.55 19.09
CA HIS A 234 -16.58 18.84 20.50
C HIS A 234 -16.86 20.35 20.73
N LEU A 235 -18.02 20.81 20.26
CA LEU A 235 -18.40 22.23 20.26
C LEU A 235 -18.23 22.93 21.62
N GLU A 236 -18.64 22.31 22.72
CA GLU A 236 -18.55 22.95 24.04
C GLU A 236 -17.08 23.11 24.52
N ILE A 237 -16.17 22.22 24.08
CA ILE A 237 -14.73 22.38 24.30
C ILE A 237 -14.19 23.51 23.43
N VAL A 238 -14.57 23.58 22.15
CA VAL A 238 -14.20 24.69 21.26
C VAL A 238 -14.61 26.03 21.86
N LYS A 239 -15.86 26.16 22.32
CA LYS A 239 -16.36 27.37 23.00
C LYS A 239 -15.49 27.73 24.21
N PHE A 240 -15.28 26.75 25.07
CA PHE A 240 -14.51 26.97 26.32
C PHE A 240 -13.05 27.39 26.03
N LEU A 241 -12.39 26.75 25.07
CA LEU A 241 -11.00 27.09 24.72
C LEU A 241 -10.91 28.52 24.15
N ILE A 242 -11.83 28.92 23.25
CA ILE A 242 -11.85 30.29 22.69
C ILE A 242 -12.18 31.32 23.76
N GLU A 243 -13.13 31.06 24.67
CA GLU A 243 -13.45 31.92 25.81
C GLU A 243 -12.27 32.08 26.76
N ASN A 244 -11.34 31.11 26.77
CA ASN A 244 -10.08 31.18 27.56
C ASN A 244 -8.87 31.56 26.69
N TYR A 245 -9.09 32.29 25.59
CA TYR A 245 -8.08 32.93 24.75
C TYR A 245 -7.21 31.97 23.91
N ALA A 246 -7.69 30.79 23.57
CA ALA A 246 -7.01 29.95 22.57
C ALA A 246 -6.83 30.74 21.26
N GLU A 247 -5.65 30.65 20.65
CA GLU A 247 -5.36 31.31 19.36
C GLU A 247 -6.16 30.66 18.24
N ILE A 248 -7.19 31.39 17.75
CA ILE A 248 -8.21 30.84 16.83
C ILE A 248 -7.64 30.46 15.46
N ASP A 249 -6.63 31.22 14.98
CA ASP A 249 -5.97 31.02 13.70
C ASP A 249 -4.57 30.39 13.85
N ALA A 250 -4.31 29.74 14.99
CA ALA A 250 -3.11 28.93 15.15
C ALA A 250 -2.98 27.92 14.02
N LYS A 251 -1.76 27.67 13.56
CA LYS A 251 -1.46 26.75 12.47
C LYS A 251 -0.66 25.55 12.97
N ASP A 252 -1.02 24.35 12.52
CA ASP A 252 -0.20 23.15 12.72
C ASP A 252 1.05 23.17 11.84
N ASN A 253 1.84 22.10 11.88
CA ASN A 253 3.06 21.93 11.09
C ASN A 253 2.84 21.92 9.56
N ASN A 254 1.61 21.77 9.09
CA ASN A 254 1.22 21.84 7.68
C ASN A 254 0.49 23.14 7.35
N GLY A 255 0.38 24.06 8.30
CA GLY A 255 -0.34 25.32 8.14
C GLY A 255 -1.86 25.23 8.30
N ASN A 256 -2.43 24.10 8.74
CA ASN A 256 -3.87 23.96 8.92
C ASN A 256 -4.37 24.65 10.19
N THR A 257 -5.56 25.26 10.12
CA THR A 257 -6.24 25.92 11.24
C THR A 257 -7.40 25.08 11.79
N ALA A 258 -7.92 25.47 12.96
CA ALA A 258 -9.12 24.85 13.54
C ALA A 258 -10.33 24.90 12.61
N LEU A 259 -10.49 26.00 11.84
CA LEU A 259 -11.56 26.15 10.84
C LEU A 259 -11.43 25.12 9.72
N MET A 260 -10.21 24.86 9.24
CA MET A 260 -9.96 23.82 8.22
C MET A 260 -10.33 22.44 8.74
N TYR A 261 -9.93 22.12 9.98
CA TYR A 261 -10.28 20.83 10.60
C TYR A 261 -11.78 20.64 10.83
N ALA A 262 -12.49 21.67 11.27
CA ALA A 262 -13.94 21.64 11.40
C ALA A 262 -14.64 21.44 10.03
N SER A 263 -14.06 22.02 8.97
CA SER A 263 -14.56 21.91 7.60
C SER A 263 -14.34 20.52 7.00
N ILE A 264 -13.18 19.88 7.26
CA ILE A 264 -12.90 18.51 6.87
C ILE A 264 -13.92 17.55 7.50
N SER A 265 -14.14 17.68 8.80
CA SER A 265 -14.96 16.73 9.57
C SER A 265 -16.48 17.00 9.50
N GLY A 266 -16.90 18.04 8.82
CA GLY A 266 -18.33 18.32 8.62
C GLY A 266 -19.03 18.99 9.80
N ASN A 267 -18.31 19.62 10.72
CA ASN A 267 -18.83 20.19 11.94
C ASN A 267 -19.35 21.62 11.75
N LEU A 268 -20.48 21.79 11.07
CA LEU A 268 -21.05 23.10 10.70
C LEU A 268 -21.20 24.06 11.89
N GLU A 269 -21.66 23.60 13.04
CA GLU A 269 -21.86 24.47 14.23
C GLU A 269 -20.51 24.97 14.78
N ILE A 270 -19.45 24.20 14.66
CA ILE A 270 -18.09 24.64 15.02
C ILE A 270 -17.58 25.65 13.98
N VAL A 271 -17.77 25.38 12.69
CA VAL A 271 -17.43 26.34 11.62
C VAL A 271 -18.11 27.70 11.87
N LYS A 272 -19.41 27.71 12.18
CA LYS A 272 -20.14 28.93 12.53
C LYS A 272 -19.52 29.64 13.71
N TYR A 273 -19.29 28.91 14.79
CA TYR A 273 -18.75 29.50 16.02
C TYR A 273 -17.33 30.08 15.85
N LEU A 274 -16.45 29.37 15.13
CA LEU A 274 -15.12 29.86 14.80
C LEU A 274 -15.18 31.18 14.00
N LEU A 275 -16.01 31.25 12.96
CA LEU A 275 -16.17 32.48 12.16
C LEU A 275 -16.80 33.64 12.93
N GLU A 276 -17.80 33.38 13.76
CA GLU A 276 -18.41 34.38 14.65
C GLU A 276 -17.40 34.97 15.66
N ASN A 277 -16.35 34.21 15.99
CA ASN A 277 -15.28 34.64 16.89
C ASN A 277 -14.02 35.12 16.16
N GLY A 278 -14.10 35.33 14.83
CA GLY A 278 -13.08 36.03 14.07
C GLY A 278 -12.02 35.14 13.41
N ALA A 279 -12.28 33.84 13.23
CA ALA A 279 -11.39 32.98 12.45
C ALA A 279 -11.24 33.49 11.01
N ASP A 280 -10.02 33.49 10.47
CA ASP A 280 -9.77 33.90 9.08
C ASP A 280 -10.31 32.84 8.10
N ILE A 281 -11.44 33.18 7.45
CA ILE A 281 -12.14 32.33 6.51
C ILE A 281 -11.30 31.95 5.29
N ASN A 282 -10.33 32.80 4.90
CA ASN A 282 -9.48 32.65 3.73
C ASN A 282 -8.04 32.22 4.07
N SER A 283 -7.80 31.82 5.32
CA SER A 283 -6.49 31.28 5.72
C SER A 283 -6.10 30.11 4.83
N LYS A 284 -4.84 30.07 4.42
CA LYS A 284 -4.27 28.99 3.59
C LYS A 284 -3.25 28.18 4.40
N ASN A 285 -3.29 26.88 4.22
CA ASN A 285 -2.23 26.00 4.72
C ASN A 285 -1.00 26.05 3.77
N ASP A 286 0.02 25.25 4.05
CA ASP A 286 1.27 25.23 3.27
C ASP A 286 1.09 24.73 1.83
N ASP A 287 0.00 23.99 1.57
CA ASP A 287 -0.38 23.54 0.24
C ASP A 287 -1.35 24.51 -0.48
N GLY A 288 -1.63 25.68 0.12
CA GLY A 288 -2.56 26.67 -0.43
C GLY A 288 -4.03 26.31 -0.20
N VAL A 289 -4.33 25.22 0.50
CA VAL A 289 -5.69 24.74 0.75
C VAL A 289 -6.38 25.61 1.79
N THR A 290 -7.65 25.99 1.52
CA THR A 290 -8.52 26.74 2.42
C THR A 290 -9.56 25.85 3.11
N ALA A 291 -10.29 26.40 4.08
CA ALA A 291 -11.43 25.72 4.69
C ALA A 291 -12.51 25.35 3.65
N LEU A 292 -12.70 26.21 2.63
CA LEU A 292 -13.64 25.98 1.53
C LEU A 292 -13.21 24.78 0.66
N LEU A 293 -11.93 24.74 0.23
CA LEU A 293 -11.40 23.61 -0.53
C LEU A 293 -11.49 22.29 0.24
N ASN A 294 -11.20 22.31 1.54
CA ASN A 294 -11.35 21.12 2.39
C ASN A 294 -12.82 20.64 2.46
N ALA A 295 -13.76 21.56 2.64
CA ALA A 295 -15.19 21.22 2.66
C ALA A 295 -15.68 20.69 1.30
N SER A 296 -15.15 21.22 0.19
CA SER A 296 -15.46 20.76 -1.17
C SER A 296 -14.90 19.37 -1.43
N TYR A 297 -13.68 19.08 -0.96
CA TYR A 297 -13.04 17.77 -1.02
C TYR A 297 -13.88 16.69 -0.32
N GLU A 298 -14.31 16.97 0.91
CA GLU A 298 -15.10 16.04 1.73
C GLU A 298 -16.60 16.03 1.37
N GLY A 299 -17.04 16.89 0.45
CA GLY A 299 -18.46 16.98 0.04
C GLY A 299 -19.39 17.61 1.08
N GLN A 300 -18.88 18.47 1.95
CA GLN A 300 -19.62 19.10 3.04
C GLN A 300 -20.44 20.31 2.52
N LEU A 301 -21.48 20.05 1.72
CA LEU A 301 -22.23 21.07 1.00
C LEU A 301 -22.76 22.21 1.88
N GLU A 302 -23.30 21.91 3.06
CA GLU A 302 -23.84 22.94 3.95
C GLU A 302 -22.74 23.85 4.53
N ILE A 303 -21.54 23.33 4.74
CA ILE A 303 -20.37 24.12 5.14
C ILE A 303 -19.91 24.99 3.98
N VAL A 304 -19.82 24.44 2.76
CA VAL A 304 -19.45 25.21 1.57
C VAL A 304 -20.42 26.38 1.36
N LYS A 305 -21.73 26.13 1.42
CA LYS A 305 -22.73 27.21 1.34
C LYS A 305 -22.49 28.28 2.40
N TYR A 306 -22.32 27.86 3.64
CA TYR A 306 -22.12 28.79 4.74
C TYR A 306 -20.81 29.60 4.60
N LEU A 307 -19.71 28.97 4.21
CA LEU A 307 -18.43 29.66 3.97
C LEU A 307 -18.57 30.70 2.84
N ILE A 308 -19.17 30.34 1.71
CA ILE A 308 -19.39 31.27 0.58
C ILE A 308 -20.30 32.43 0.96
N GLU A 309 -21.41 32.18 1.65
CA GLU A 309 -22.32 33.21 2.15
C GLU A 309 -21.65 34.20 3.13
N ASN A 310 -20.60 33.77 3.83
CA ASN A 310 -19.81 34.56 4.76
C ASN A 310 -18.51 35.12 4.18
N GLY A 311 -18.34 35.05 2.86
CA GLY A 311 -17.25 35.74 2.14
C GLY A 311 -15.98 34.92 1.94
N ALA A 312 -16.09 33.60 1.95
CA ALA A 312 -14.97 32.77 1.47
C ALA A 312 -14.67 33.05 0.00
N ASP A 313 -13.40 33.14 -0.33
CA ASP A 313 -12.95 33.36 -1.70
C ASP A 313 -13.06 32.05 -2.51
N ILE A 314 -14.00 32.03 -3.45
CA ILE A 314 -14.32 30.88 -4.31
C ILE A 314 -13.36 30.67 -5.49
N ASN A 315 -12.49 31.64 -5.76
CA ASN A 315 -11.48 31.54 -6.82
C ASN A 315 -10.10 31.16 -6.25
N THR A 316 -10.07 30.61 -5.04
CA THR A 316 -8.83 30.06 -4.49
C THR A 316 -8.58 28.68 -5.03
N ASN A 317 -7.34 28.43 -5.38
CA ASN A 317 -6.84 27.12 -5.72
C ASN A 317 -5.69 26.75 -4.77
N ASP A 318 -5.43 25.47 -4.66
CA ASP A 318 -4.25 24.98 -3.95
C ASP A 318 -2.96 25.24 -4.76
N LYS A 319 -1.82 24.83 -4.23
CA LYS A 319 -0.53 25.01 -4.92
C LYS A 319 -0.44 24.28 -6.26
N ASP A 320 -1.26 23.24 -6.47
CA ASP A 320 -1.34 22.49 -7.72
C ASP A 320 -2.36 23.08 -8.71
N GLY A 321 -3.01 24.20 -8.33
CA GLY A 321 -4.01 24.88 -9.16
C GLY A 321 -5.39 24.26 -9.10
N VAL A 322 -5.63 23.31 -8.19
CA VAL A 322 -6.89 22.58 -8.10
C VAL A 322 -7.96 23.43 -7.42
N THR A 323 -9.12 23.58 -8.06
CA THR A 323 -10.26 24.37 -7.59
C THR A 323 -11.30 23.53 -6.87
N ASP A 324 -12.27 24.20 -6.20
CA ASP A 324 -13.41 23.55 -5.54
C ASP A 324 -14.21 22.65 -6.49
N LEU A 325 -14.45 23.09 -7.74
CA LEU A 325 -15.17 22.31 -8.75
C LEU A 325 -14.39 21.05 -9.15
N MET A 326 -13.07 21.15 -9.29
CA MET A 326 -12.21 20.00 -9.60
C MET A 326 -12.19 19.00 -8.45
N GLN A 327 -12.08 19.48 -7.21
CA GLN A 327 -12.14 18.62 -6.01
C GLN A 327 -13.49 17.89 -5.93
N ALA A 328 -14.59 18.62 -5.99
CA ALA A 328 -15.93 18.01 -5.96
C ALA A 328 -16.13 16.98 -7.09
N SER A 329 -15.55 17.26 -8.28
CA SER A 329 -15.62 16.36 -9.44
C SER A 329 -14.75 15.12 -9.30
N ALA A 330 -13.57 15.25 -8.68
CA ALA A 330 -12.64 14.13 -8.44
C ALA A 330 -13.20 13.12 -7.42
N PHE A 331 -13.96 13.60 -6.44
CA PHE A 331 -14.46 12.76 -5.34
C PHE A 331 -15.94 12.38 -5.47
N GLY A 332 -16.60 12.73 -6.56
CA GLY A 332 -17.95 12.26 -6.87
C GLY A 332 -19.07 13.04 -6.19
N ASN A 333 -18.83 14.26 -5.71
CA ASN A 333 -19.77 15.07 -4.97
C ASN A 333 -20.73 15.83 -5.90
N LEU A 334 -21.67 15.14 -6.54
CA LEU A 334 -22.57 15.70 -7.56
C LEU A 334 -23.36 16.94 -7.10
N GLU A 335 -23.91 16.92 -5.89
CA GLU A 335 -24.71 18.05 -5.38
C GLU A 335 -23.83 19.29 -5.16
N MET A 336 -22.57 19.10 -4.80
CA MET A 336 -21.58 20.18 -4.73
C MET A 336 -21.28 20.74 -6.11
N VAL A 337 -21.02 19.88 -7.10
CA VAL A 337 -20.80 20.28 -8.50
C VAL A 337 -21.98 21.12 -9.02
N LYS A 338 -23.22 20.69 -8.74
CA LYS A 338 -24.42 21.45 -9.12
C LYS A 338 -24.43 22.82 -8.49
N TYR A 339 -24.24 22.90 -7.18
CA TYR A 339 -24.24 24.17 -6.45
C TYR A 339 -23.19 25.15 -6.99
N LEU A 340 -21.95 24.67 -7.18
CA LEU A 340 -20.87 25.53 -7.70
C LEU A 340 -21.15 26.06 -9.10
N ILE A 341 -21.81 25.29 -9.96
CA ILE A 341 -22.11 25.69 -11.35
C ILE A 341 -23.37 26.54 -11.42
N GLU A 342 -24.48 26.13 -10.75
CA GLU A 342 -25.79 26.78 -10.89
C GLU A 342 -25.92 28.06 -10.06
N ASP A 343 -25.43 28.04 -8.81
CA ASP A 343 -25.63 29.12 -7.85
C ASP A 343 -24.46 30.10 -7.77
N ILE A 344 -23.23 29.59 -8.02
CA ILE A 344 -21.98 30.36 -7.89
C ILE A 344 -21.40 30.78 -9.25
N GLU A 345 -21.79 30.09 -10.33
CA GLU A 345 -21.36 30.36 -11.71
C GLU A 345 -19.83 30.28 -11.90
N VAL A 346 -19.14 29.28 -11.28
CA VAL A 346 -17.70 29.07 -11.44
C VAL A 346 -17.34 28.69 -12.88
N ASP A 347 -16.10 28.98 -13.32
CA ASP A 347 -15.63 28.57 -14.64
C ASP A 347 -15.48 27.03 -14.71
N ILE A 348 -16.38 26.41 -15.48
CA ILE A 348 -16.43 24.95 -15.67
C ILE A 348 -15.20 24.39 -16.41
N ASN A 349 -14.48 25.24 -17.15
CA ASN A 349 -13.34 24.88 -17.98
C ASN A 349 -12.00 25.33 -17.39
N GLU A 350 -11.99 25.77 -16.14
CA GLU A 350 -10.73 26.11 -15.46
C GLU A 350 -9.78 24.92 -15.41
N LYS A 351 -8.50 25.21 -15.44
CA LYS A 351 -7.43 24.21 -15.53
C LYS A 351 -6.49 24.32 -14.33
N ASP A 352 -6.13 23.17 -13.76
CA ASP A 352 -5.07 23.09 -12.77
C ASP A 352 -3.65 23.24 -13.39
N ASN A 353 -2.61 23.11 -12.59
CA ASN A 353 -1.23 23.27 -13.03
C ASN A 353 -0.72 22.21 -14.03
N ILE A 354 -1.47 21.15 -14.26
CA ILE A 354 -1.20 20.16 -15.31
C ILE A 354 -2.25 20.20 -16.44
N ASP A 355 -3.03 21.27 -16.47
CA ASP A 355 -4.12 21.51 -17.41
C ASP A 355 -5.31 20.54 -17.28
N TRP A 356 -5.48 19.85 -16.13
CA TRP A 356 -6.67 19.06 -15.90
C TRP A 356 -7.86 19.95 -15.62
N THR A 357 -9.00 19.59 -16.20
CA THR A 357 -10.32 20.22 -15.95
C THR A 357 -11.16 19.34 -15.03
N ALA A 358 -12.25 19.88 -14.47
CA ALA A 358 -13.23 19.11 -13.71
C ALA A 358 -13.73 17.88 -14.47
N LEU A 359 -13.92 18.00 -15.82
CA LEU A 359 -14.33 16.90 -16.69
C LEU A 359 -13.28 15.78 -16.75
N ILE A 360 -11.99 16.12 -16.83
CA ILE A 360 -10.89 15.14 -16.82
C ILE A 360 -10.87 14.42 -15.47
N TRP A 361 -10.92 15.16 -14.36
CA TRP A 361 -10.95 14.60 -13.01
C TRP A 361 -12.11 13.61 -12.82
N ALA A 362 -13.34 13.99 -13.19
CA ALA A 362 -14.52 13.12 -13.09
C ALA A 362 -14.41 11.89 -13.98
N SER A 363 -13.85 12.04 -15.19
CA SER A 363 -13.72 10.94 -16.15
C SER A 363 -12.66 9.92 -15.76
N TYR A 364 -11.55 10.37 -15.19
CA TYR A 364 -10.49 9.53 -14.64
C TYR A 364 -10.99 8.68 -13.46
N ASN A 365 -11.71 9.33 -12.53
CA ASN A 365 -12.21 8.67 -11.32
C ASN A 365 -13.54 7.89 -11.52
N GLY A 366 -14.16 7.95 -12.70
CA GLY A 366 -15.32 7.13 -13.00
C GLY A 366 -16.68 7.71 -12.58
N HIS A 367 -16.79 9.00 -12.33
CA HIS A 367 -18.01 9.67 -11.84
C HIS A 367 -18.96 10.07 -12.97
N LEU A 368 -19.68 9.09 -13.53
CA LEU A 368 -20.54 9.24 -14.71
C LEU A 368 -21.56 10.38 -14.59
N GLU A 369 -22.26 10.50 -13.47
CA GLU A 369 -23.32 11.52 -13.32
C GLU A 369 -22.73 12.94 -13.30
N ILE A 370 -21.53 13.11 -12.77
CA ILE A 370 -20.79 14.38 -12.82
C ILE A 370 -20.33 14.67 -14.25
N VAL A 371 -19.78 13.69 -14.96
CA VAL A 371 -19.39 13.83 -16.38
C VAL A 371 -20.61 14.30 -17.20
N LYS A 372 -21.78 13.68 -17.01
CA LYS A 372 -23.01 14.09 -17.68
C LYS A 372 -23.35 15.54 -17.39
N TYR A 373 -23.36 15.88 -16.11
CA TYR A 373 -23.75 17.22 -15.67
C TYR A 373 -22.79 18.30 -16.18
N LEU A 374 -21.47 18.06 -16.10
CA LEU A 374 -20.46 18.99 -16.62
C LEU A 374 -20.63 19.25 -18.12
N ILE A 375 -20.83 18.21 -18.92
CA ILE A 375 -21.02 18.35 -20.37
C ILE A 375 -22.33 19.08 -20.72
N GLU A 376 -23.41 18.78 -20.01
CA GLU A 376 -24.72 19.45 -20.21
C GLU A 376 -24.67 20.94 -19.85
N ASN A 377 -23.72 21.34 -19.00
CA ASN A 377 -23.48 22.72 -18.60
C ASN A 377 -22.29 23.39 -19.31
N GLY A 378 -21.78 22.81 -20.39
CA GLY A 378 -20.82 23.47 -21.28
C GLY A 378 -19.35 23.19 -21.03
N ALA A 379 -19.01 22.11 -20.32
CA ALA A 379 -17.63 21.65 -20.26
C ALA A 379 -17.10 21.29 -21.66
N ASP A 380 -15.88 21.74 -21.97
CA ASP A 380 -15.23 21.37 -23.23
C ASP A 380 -14.88 19.88 -23.24
N ILE A 381 -15.66 19.12 -24.02
CA ILE A 381 -15.55 17.67 -24.11
C ILE A 381 -14.20 17.19 -24.66
N ASN A 382 -13.49 18.05 -25.41
CA ASN A 382 -12.20 17.76 -26.02
C ASN A 382 -11.04 18.51 -25.33
N ALA A 383 -11.28 19.13 -24.18
CA ALA A 383 -10.23 19.69 -23.37
C ALA A 383 -9.17 18.64 -23.08
N ASN A 384 -7.93 19.07 -23.12
CA ASN A 384 -6.78 18.21 -22.89
C ASN A 384 -5.83 18.81 -21.86
N ASP A 385 -5.09 17.94 -21.21
CA ASP A 385 -4.02 18.29 -20.30
C ASP A 385 -2.72 18.71 -21.02
N LYS A 386 -1.66 18.97 -20.25
CA LYS A 386 -0.33 19.34 -20.77
C LYS A 386 0.29 18.27 -21.65
N ASP A 387 -0.09 17.01 -21.46
CA ASP A 387 0.38 15.88 -22.27
C ASP A 387 -0.52 15.62 -23.48
N GLY A 388 -1.56 16.44 -23.69
CA GLY A 388 -2.51 16.30 -24.79
C GLY A 388 -3.58 15.23 -24.52
N VAL A 389 -3.68 14.69 -23.30
CA VAL A 389 -4.58 13.60 -22.93
C VAL A 389 -5.98 14.16 -22.62
N THR A 390 -7.02 13.63 -23.25
CA THR A 390 -8.41 14.06 -23.08
C THR A 390 -9.15 13.19 -22.05
N ALA A 391 -10.31 13.69 -21.60
CA ALA A 391 -11.24 12.94 -20.75
C ALA A 391 -11.59 11.55 -21.33
N LEU A 392 -11.81 11.47 -22.65
CA LEU A 392 -12.09 10.20 -23.36
C LEU A 392 -10.89 9.22 -23.25
N MET A 393 -9.67 9.72 -23.37
CA MET A 393 -8.48 8.88 -23.26
C MET A 393 -8.28 8.33 -21.85
N TYR A 394 -8.51 9.16 -20.82
CA TYR A 394 -8.48 8.73 -19.43
C TYR A 394 -9.56 7.70 -19.13
N ALA A 395 -10.82 7.97 -19.47
CA ALA A 395 -11.92 7.02 -19.28
C ALA A 395 -11.67 5.69 -20.01
N SER A 396 -11.04 5.75 -21.19
CA SER A 396 -10.71 4.55 -21.98
C SER A 396 -9.59 3.73 -21.35
N LYS A 397 -8.61 4.37 -20.76
CA LYS A 397 -7.50 3.75 -20.03
C LYS A 397 -8.00 3.07 -18.75
N GLU A 398 -8.77 3.79 -17.95
CA GLU A 398 -9.28 3.31 -16.65
C GLU A 398 -10.43 2.29 -16.79
N GLY A 399 -10.96 2.06 -17.99
CA GLY A 399 -12.01 1.06 -18.22
C GLY A 399 -13.44 1.56 -17.96
N ASN A 400 -13.67 2.85 -17.86
CA ASN A 400 -14.94 3.48 -17.56
C ASN A 400 -15.90 3.49 -18.77
N LEU A 401 -16.40 2.32 -19.17
CA LEU A 401 -17.17 2.14 -20.39
C LEU A 401 -18.37 3.09 -20.56
N GLU A 402 -19.15 3.30 -19.50
CA GLU A 402 -20.36 4.15 -19.59
C GLU A 402 -19.98 5.64 -19.78
N ILE A 403 -18.85 6.07 -19.23
CA ILE A 403 -18.31 7.42 -19.48
C ILE A 403 -17.81 7.50 -20.94
N VAL A 404 -17.07 6.52 -21.42
CA VAL A 404 -16.63 6.47 -22.83
C VAL A 404 -17.83 6.56 -23.78
N LYS A 405 -18.91 5.80 -23.53
CA LYS A 405 -20.12 5.85 -24.34
C LYS A 405 -20.71 7.26 -24.34
N TYR A 406 -20.89 7.83 -23.16
CA TYR A 406 -21.52 9.15 -23.04
C TYR A 406 -20.68 10.24 -23.72
N LEU A 407 -19.36 10.25 -23.48
CA LEU A 407 -18.47 11.22 -24.13
C LEU A 407 -18.55 11.13 -25.66
N VAL A 408 -18.50 9.94 -26.22
CA VAL A 408 -18.57 9.73 -27.68
C VAL A 408 -19.96 10.12 -28.24
N GLU A 409 -21.05 9.75 -27.57
CA GLU A 409 -22.42 10.14 -27.94
C GLU A 409 -22.61 11.67 -27.93
N LYS A 410 -21.92 12.38 -27.05
CA LYS A 410 -21.95 13.85 -26.97
C LYS A 410 -20.93 14.54 -27.88
N GLY A 411 -20.19 13.78 -28.70
CA GLY A 411 -19.34 14.33 -29.74
C GLY A 411 -17.86 14.45 -29.38
N ALA A 412 -17.37 13.70 -28.39
CA ALA A 412 -15.94 13.60 -28.17
C ALA A 412 -15.26 13.04 -29.41
N ASN A 413 -14.17 13.66 -29.84
CA ASN A 413 -13.42 13.19 -31.01
C ASN A 413 -12.57 11.98 -30.64
N VAL A 414 -12.97 10.80 -31.12
CA VAL A 414 -12.34 9.50 -30.85
C VAL A 414 -10.91 9.37 -31.39
N ASN A 415 -10.50 10.25 -32.31
CA ASN A 415 -9.22 10.18 -33.02
C ASN A 415 -8.23 11.28 -32.59
N ILE A 416 -8.51 12.02 -31.53
CA ILE A 416 -7.52 12.95 -30.94
C ILE A 416 -6.28 12.15 -30.53
N LYS A 417 -5.12 12.74 -30.73
CA LYS A 417 -3.83 12.21 -30.32
C LYS A 417 -3.27 13.05 -29.17
N ASP A 418 -2.75 12.38 -28.15
CA ASP A 418 -1.92 13.02 -27.13
C ASP A 418 -0.54 13.44 -27.68
N ASN A 419 0.31 14.04 -26.87
CA ASN A 419 1.65 14.47 -27.27
C ASN A 419 2.60 13.31 -27.63
N GLU A 420 2.29 12.10 -27.23
CA GLU A 420 2.97 10.87 -27.69
C GLU A 420 2.35 10.29 -28.96
N GLY A 421 1.29 10.89 -29.47
CA GLY A 421 0.52 10.43 -30.63
C GLY A 421 -0.44 9.27 -30.31
N LYS A 422 -0.67 8.92 -29.06
CA LYS A 422 -1.60 7.87 -28.65
C LYS A 422 -3.04 8.37 -28.76
N THR A 423 -3.96 7.46 -29.06
CA THR A 423 -5.41 7.70 -29.10
C THR A 423 -6.12 6.92 -27.99
N ALA A 424 -7.39 7.24 -27.75
CA ALA A 424 -8.23 6.45 -26.82
C ALA A 424 -8.24 4.96 -27.15
N LEU A 425 -8.24 4.61 -28.46
CA LEU A 425 -8.18 3.22 -28.94
C LEU A 425 -6.85 2.54 -28.58
N ILE A 426 -5.72 3.24 -28.73
CA ILE A 426 -4.40 2.70 -28.35
C ILE A 426 -4.36 2.45 -26.84
N ASN A 427 -4.82 3.40 -26.02
CA ASN A 427 -4.85 3.26 -24.57
C ASN A 427 -5.75 2.08 -24.14
N ALA A 428 -6.98 1.99 -24.67
CA ALA A 428 -7.89 0.89 -24.38
C ALA A 428 -7.33 -0.49 -24.81
N SER A 429 -6.61 -0.53 -25.94
CA SER A 429 -5.97 -1.77 -26.43
C SER A 429 -4.82 -2.22 -25.55
N TYR A 430 -4.01 -1.28 -25.06
CA TYR A 430 -2.90 -1.53 -24.14
C TYR A 430 -3.39 -2.09 -22.80
N GLU A 431 -4.42 -1.48 -22.23
CA GLU A 431 -5.01 -1.89 -20.94
C GLU A 431 -5.97 -3.11 -21.06
N GLY A 432 -6.18 -3.63 -22.26
CA GLY A 432 -7.02 -4.81 -22.46
C GLY A 432 -8.53 -4.58 -22.36
N GLN A 433 -9.01 -3.37 -22.54
CA GLN A 433 -10.40 -2.94 -22.38
C GLN A 433 -11.28 -3.32 -23.59
N LEU A 434 -11.54 -4.61 -23.82
CA LEU A 434 -12.23 -5.13 -25.01
C LEU A 434 -13.55 -4.41 -25.34
N LYS A 435 -14.38 -4.16 -24.33
CA LYS A 435 -15.69 -3.51 -24.55
C LYS A 435 -15.54 -2.09 -25.06
N ILE A 436 -14.54 -1.36 -24.55
CA ILE A 436 -14.22 0.00 -24.98
C ILE A 436 -13.62 0.00 -26.37
N VAL A 437 -12.68 -0.91 -26.66
CA VAL A 437 -12.12 -1.08 -28.01
C VAL A 437 -13.23 -1.29 -29.04
N LYS A 438 -14.17 -2.21 -28.78
CA LYS A 438 -15.31 -2.46 -29.65
C LYS A 438 -16.13 -1.19 -29.88
N PHE A 439 -16.51 -0.52 -28.80
CA PHE A 439 -17.34 0.66 -28.87
C PHE A 439 -16.64 1.81 -29.62
N LEU A 440 -15.36 2.07 -29.37
CA LEU A 440 -14.61 3.13 -30.05
C LEU A 440 -14.53 2.86 -31.57
N ILE A 441 -14.29 1.64 -32.01
CA ILE A 441 -14.21 1.27 -33.43
C ILE A 441 -15.58 1.41 -34.09
N GLU A 442 -16.65 0.93 -33.46
CA GLU A 442 -18.03 1.07 -33.94
C GLU A 442 -18.45 2.54 -34.11
N ASN A 443 -17.79 3.47 -33.37
CA ASN A 443 -18.03 4.91 -33.44
C ASN A 443 -16.93 5.69 -34.17
N GLY A 444 -16.18 5.02 -35.06
CA GLY A 444 -15.29 5.69 -36.02
C GLY A 444 -13.86 5.92 -35.54
N ALA A 445 -13.39 5.21 -34.51
CA ALA A 445 -11.96 5.21 -34.21
C ALA A 445 -11.18 4.53 -35.34
N ASP A 446 -10.16 5.22 -35.86
CA ASP A 446 -9.29 4.68 -36.91
C ASP A 446 -8.29 3.69 -36.29
N VAL A 447 -8.47 2.41 -36.65
CA VAL A 447 -7.66 1.29 -36.14
C VAL A 447 -6.19 1.36 -36.55
N ASN A 448 -5.86 2.16 -37.56
CA ASN A 448 -4.52 2.26 -38.15
C ASN A 448 -3.77 3.54 -37.75
N LEU A 449 -4.37 4.37 -36.88
CA LEU A 449 -3.64 5.53 -36.35
C LEU A 449 -2.39 5.08 -35.60
N LYS A 450 -1.32 5.78 -35.90
CA LYS A 450 0.02 5.53 -35.33
C LYS A 450 0.34 6.58 -34.29
N ASN A 451 0.96 6.16 -33.19
CA ASN A 451 1.59 7.08 -32.26
C ASN A 451 2.89 7.65 -32.83
N ASN A 452 3.62 8.48 -32.10
CA ASN A 452 4.86 9.12 -32.55
C ASN A 452 5.99 8.11 -32.85
N ASN A 453 5.94 6.93 -32.25
CA ASN A 453 6.85 5.83 -32.55
C ASN A 453 6.38 4.98 -33.75
N GLY A 454 5.29 5.36 -34.42
CA GLY A 454 4.71 4.60 -35.53
C GLY A 454 3.93 3.37 -35.13
N GLN A 455 3.64 3.18 -33.84
CA GLN A 455 2.95 2.02 -33.32
C GLN A 455 1.43 2.17 -33.43
N THR A 456 0.74 1.11 -33.86
CA THR A 456 -0.72 1.01 -33.95
C THR A 456 -1.30 0.31 -32.72
N ALA A 457 -2.63 0.37 -32.54
CA ALA A 457 -3.33 -0.36 -31.49
C ALA A 457 -3.00 -1.86 -31.48
N LEU A 458 -2.87 -2.49 -32.66
CA LEU A 458 -2.57 -3.92 -32.80
C LEU A 458 -1.20 -4.32 -32.22
N MET A 459 -0.23 -3.40 -32.18
CA MET A 459 1.11 -3.66 -31.62
C MET A 459 1.14 -3.70 -30.09
N TYR A 460 0.10 -3.15 -29.45
CA TYR A 460 0.00 -3.06 -27.98
C TYR A 460 -0.85 -4.19 -27.36
N VAL A 461 -1.49 -5.02 -28.17
CA VAL A 461 -2.44 -6.00 -27.63
C VAL A 461 -1.76 -7.15 -26.90
N SER A 462 -2.17 -7.34 -25.65
CA SER A 462 -1.91 -8.55 -24.87
C SER A 462 -3.11 -9.54 -24.89
N ASN A 463 -4.28 -9.07 -25.31
CA ASN A 463 -5.53 -9.82 -25.33
C ASN A 463 -5.92 -10.25 -26.75
N LEU A 464 -6.01 -11.56 -26.97
CA LEU A 464 -6.33 -12.17 -28.28
C LEU A 464 -7.65 -11.67 -28.86
N GLU A 465 -8.70 -11.48 -28.04
CA GLU A 465 -10.00 -11.03 -28.54
C GLU A 465 -9.94 -9.58 -29.06
N ILE A 466 -9.09 -8.74 -28.50
CA ILE A 466 -8.83 -7.39 -29.03
C ILE A 466 -8.10 -7.47 -30.36
N ALA A 467 -7.06 -8.32 -30.47
CA ALA A 467 -6.34 -8.51 -31.72
C ALA A 467 -7.29 -8.97 -32.85
N LYS A 468 -8.16 -9.94 -32.55
CA LYS A 468 -9.19 -10.41 -33.50
C LYS A 468 -10.08 -9.27 -33.97
N TYR A 469 -10.62 -8.50 -33.03
CA TYR A 469 -11.56 -7.43 -33.35
C TYR A 469 -10.91 -6.32 -34.18
N LEU A 470 -9.66 -5.95 -33.85
CA LEU A 470 -8.89 -4.96 -34.62
C LEU A 470 -8.69 -5.43 -36.07
N LEU A 471 -8.31 -6.72 -36.30
CA LEU A 471 -8.11 -7.26 -37.65
C LEU A 471 -9.40 -7.38 -38.43
N GLU A 472 -10.50 -7.81 -37.81
CA GLU A 472 -11.85 -7.85 -38.43
C GLU A 472 -12.30 -6.46 -38.88
N ASN A 473 -11.80 -5.39 -38.25
CA ASN A 473 -12.11 -4.02 -38.61
C ASN A 473 -11.00 -3.32 -39.42
N GLY A 474 -10.11 -4.08 -40.03
CA GLY A 474 -9.16 -3.56 -41.02
C GLY A 474 -7.84 -3.03 -40.48
N ALA A 475 -7.42 -3.45 -39.28
CA ALA A 475 -6.07 -3.15 -38.82
C ALA A 475 -5.01 -3.76 -39.76
N ASP A 476 -4.01 -2.97 -40.15
CA ASP A 476 -2.90 -3.46 -40.95
C ASP A 476 -2.00 -4.39 -40.13
N ILE A 477 -2.10 -5.68 -40.37
CA ILE A 477 -1.37 -6.73 -39.66
C ILE A 477 0.15 -6.62 -39.84
N ASN A 478 0.61 -6.03 -40.96
CA ASN A 478 2.01 -5.88 -41.32
C ASN A 478 2.52 -4.44 -41.12
N ALA A 479 1.73 -3.57 -40.49
CA ALA A 479 2.19 -2.23 -40.12
C ALA A 479 3.52 -2.30 -39.35
N LYS A 480 4.43 -1.40 -39.69
CA LYS A 480 5.71 -1.26 -38.99
C LYS A 480 5.70 0.01 -38.12
N ASP A 481 6.28 -0.09 -36.94
CA ASP A 481 6.61 1.10 -36.19
C ASP A 481 7.74 1.91 -36.87
N SER A 482 7.94 3.14 -36.42
CA SER A 482 8.98 4.02 -36.99
C SER A 482 10.26 4.06 -36.16
N LYS A 483 10.28 3.38 -35.01
CA LYS A 483 11.42 3.39 -34.09
C LYS A 483 12.39 2.25 -34.34
N TRP A 484 11.84 1.06 -34.64
CA TRP A 484 12.62 -0.16 -34.82
C TRP A 484 12.22 -0.95 -36.08
N GLY A 485 11.16 -0.52 -36.80
CA GLY A 485 10.58 -1.28 -37.91
C GLY A 485 9.84 -2.55 -37.45
N TYR A 486 9.41 -2.61 -36.20
CA TYR A 486 8.71 -3.77 -35.63
C TYR A 486 7.28 -3.87 -36.13
N THR A 487 6.86 -5.09 -36.44
CA THR A 487 5.47 -5.44 -36.67
C THR A 487 4.83 -6.01 -35.40
N ALA A 488 3.49 -6.13 -35.37
CA ALA A 488 2.80 -6.78 -34.23
C ALA A 488 3.32 -8.21 -33.99
N LEU A 489 3.69 -8.95 -35.03
CA LEU A 489 4.27 -10.30 -34.94
C LEU A 489 5.65 -10.27 -34.24
N ILE A 490 6.50 -9.27 -34.57
CA ILE A 490 7.82 -9.15 -33.96
C ILE A 490 7.66 -8.80 -32.47
N TYR A 491 6.76 -7.88 -32.10
CA TYR A 491 6.43 -7.58 -30.71
C TYR A 491 5.93 -8.81 -29.94
N ALA A 492 4.96 -9.53 -30.50
CA ALA A 492 4.42 -10.75 -29.86
C ALA A 492 5.50 -11.82 -29.65
N ALA A 493 6.43 -11.96 -30.60
CA ALA A 493 7.55 -12.89 -30.52
C ALA A 493 8.61 -12.45 -29.50
N GLU A 494 8.85 -11.16 -29.37
CA GLU A 494 9.81 -10.58 -28.40
C GLU A 494 9.32 -10.75 -26.95
N TYR A 495 8.02 -10.49 -26.72
CA TYR A 495 7.41 -10.59 -25.38
C TYR A 495 6.95 -12.01 -24.98
N GLY A 496 7.10 -12.98 -25.86
CA GLY A 496 6.78 -14.38 -25.56
C GLY A 496 5.29 -14.74 -25.61
N ASN A 497 4.47 -13.94 -26.28
CA ASN A 497 3.02 -14.20 -26.38
C ASN A 497 2.71 -15.20 -27.50
N LEU A 498 2.82 -16.49 -27.20
CA LEU A 498 2.61 -17.57 -28.18
C LEU A 498 1.22 -17.55 -28.83
N GLU A 499 0.17 -17.28 -28.06
CA GLU A 499 -1.20 -17.30 -28.62
C GLU A 499 -1.41 -16.13 -29.59
N THR A 500 -0.86 -14.95 -29.30
CA THR A 500 -0.88 -13.83 -30.25
C THR A 500 -0.04 -14.14 -31.51
N VAL A 501 1.14 -14.76 -31.37
CA VAL A 501 1.96 -15.19 -32.52
C VAL A 501 1.18 -16.15 -33.40
N LYS A 502 0.55 -17.20 -32.85
CA LYS A 502 -0.28 -18.15 -33.56
C LYS A 502 -1.37 -17.44 -34.35
N PHE A 503 -2.11 -16.60 -33.64
CA PHE A 503 -3.24 -15.88 -34.23
C PHE A 503 -2.80 -14.95 -35.38
N LEU A 504 -1.72 -14.18 -35.20
CA LEU A 504 -1.23 -13.29 -36.26
C LEU A 504 -0.80 -14.07 -37.51
N ILE A 505 -0.11 -15.20 -37.36
CA ILE A 505 0.31 -16.04 -38.50
C ILE A 505 -0.89 -16.63 -39.21
N GLU A 506 -1.87 -17.18 -38.49
CA GLU A 506 -3.10 -17.72 -39.05
C GLU A 506 -3.92 -16.68 -39.84
N ASN A 507 -3.78 -15.38 -39.46
CA ASN A 507 -4.45 -14.27 -40.14
C ASN A 507 -3.56 -13.53 -41.16
N GLY A 508 -2.44 -14.11 -41.56
CA GLY A 508 -1.64 -13.65 -42.70
C GLY A 508 -0.56 -12.63 -42.39
N ALA A 509 -0.09 -12.57 -41.14
CA ALA A 509 1.11 -11.80 -40.84
C ALA A 509 2.31 -12.32 -41.63
N ASP A 510 3.11 -11.40 -42.17
CA ASP A 510 4.37 -11.77 -42.85
C ASP A 510 5.36 -12.33 -41.80
N ILE A 511 5.46 -13.67 -41.79
CA ILE A 511 6.30 -14.44 -40.88
C ILE A 511 7.79 -14.07 -40.98
N ASN A 512 8.20 -13.58 -42.14
CA ASN A 512 9.57 -13.22 -42.49
C ASN A 512 9.79 -11.69 -42.50
N ALA A 513 8.81 -10.90 -42.03
CA ALA A 513 8.98 -9.46 -41.91
C ALA A 513 10.24 -9.13 -41.12
N LYS A 514 10.99 -8.16 -41.64
CA LYS A 514 12.25 -7.70 -41.04
C LYS A 514 12.05 -6.35 -40.31
N ASP A 515 12.66 -6.22 -39.17
CA ASP A 515 12.85 -4.94 -38.52
C ASP A 515 13.92 -4.08 -39.24
N ASP A 516 14.22 -2.86 -38.72
CA ASP A 516 15.15 -1.93 -39.36
C ASP A 516 16.61 -2.42 -39.38
N ILE A 517 16.96 -3.35 -38.50
CA ILE A 517 18.27 -4.02 -38.51
C ILE A 517 18.24 -5.41 -39.13
N GLY A 518 17.14 -5.73 -39.82
CA GLY A 518 16.96 -6.97 -40.57
C GLY A 518 16.62 -8.20 -39.75
N ARG A 519 16.25 -8.08 -38.46
CA ARG A 519 15.84 -9.20 -37.64
C ARG A 519 14.38 -9.58 -37.91
N THR A 520 14.09 -10.87 -37.89
CA THR A 520 12.74 -11.41 -37.99
C THR A 520 12.15 -11.76 -36.62
N ALA A 521 10.85 -12.05 -36.56
CA ALA A 521 10.20 -12.56 -35.34
C ALA A 521 10.92 -13.79 -34.78
N LEU A 522 11.42 -14.70 -35.67
CA LEU A 522 12.22 -15.86 -35.28
C LEU A 522 13.49 -15.47 -34.53
N MET A 523 14.23 -14.45 -35.00
CA MET A 523 15.46 -13.99 -34.36
C MET A 523 15.18 -13.32 -33.03
N ASN A 524 14.11 -12.54 -32.92
CA ASN A 524 13.71 -11.91 -31.65
C ASN A 524 13.24 -12.95 -30.62
N ALA A 525 12.46 -13.96 -31.02
CA ALA A 525 12.08 -15.07 -30.13
C ALA A 525 13.29 -15.89 -29.64
N LEU A 526 14.31 -16.08 -30.49
CA LEU A 526 15.57 -16.75 -30.11
C LEU A 526 16.38 -15.93 -29.12
N TYR A 527 16.48 -14.63 -29.35
CA TYR A 527 17.20 -13.71 -28.47
C TYR A 527 16.61 -13.72 -27.06
N ASN A 528 15.27 -13.62 -26.96
CA ASN A 528 14.55 -13.54 -25.68
C ASN A 528 14.23 -14.92 -25.06
N GLY A 529 14.52 -16.02 -25.72
CA GLY A 529 14.42 -17.33 -25.10
C GLY A 529 13.14 -18.09 -25.28
N HIS A 530 12.25 -17.66 -26.13
CA HIS A 530 10.90 -18.20 -26.29
C HIS A 530 10.88 -19.43 -27.24
N LEU A 531 11.30 -20.59 -26.74
CA LEU A 531 11.49 -21.80 -27.55
C LEU A 531 10.21 -22.29 -28.28
N GLU A 532 9.06 -22.23 -27.61
CA GLU A 532 7.80 -22.68 -28.22
C GLU A 532 7.38 -21.78 -29.39
N ILE A 533 7.67 -20.47 -29.31
CA ILE A 533 7.46 -19.55 -30.44
C ILE A 533 8.43 -19.84 -31.55
N VAL A 534 9.70 -20.13 -31.26
CA VAL A 534 10.70 -20.54 -32.27
C VAL A 534 10.23 -21.77 -33.04
N LYS A 535 9.78 -22.80 -32.31
CA LYS A 535 9.24 -24.05 -32.94
C LYS A 535 8.04 -23.73 -33.83
N PHE A 536 7.07 -23.00 -33.30
CA PHE A 536 5.86 -22.64 -34.02
C PHE A 536 6.15 -21.82 -35.29
N LEU A 537 7.01 -20.81 -35.22
CA LEU A 537 7.37 -19.99 -36.39
C LEU A 537 8.02 -20.85 -37.49
N ILE A 538 8.96 -21.72 -37.14
CA ILE A 538 9.65 -22.58 -38.10
C ILE A 538 8.68 -23.60 -38.74
N GLU A 539 7.79 -24.21 -37.97
CA GLU A 539 6.77 -25.16 -38.45
C GLU A 539 5.76 -24.50 -39.38
N ASN A 540 5.55 -23.19 -39.27
CA ASN A 540 4.67 -22.40 -40.12
C ASN A 540 5.40 -21.63 -41.22
N GLY A 541 6.65 -21.96 -41.51
CA GLY A 541 7.36 -21.50 -42.72
C GLY A 541 8.29 -20.28 -42.49
N ALA A 542 8.66 -19.97 -41.26
CA ALA A 542 9.74 -18.99 -41.04
C ALA A 542 11.05 -19.50 -41.68
N ASP A 543 11.67 -18.66 -42.50
CA ASP A 543 12.94 -18.99 -43.13
C ASP A 543 14.08 -18.87 -42.10
N VAL A 544 14.64 -20.00 -41.73
CA VAL A 544 15.73 -20.11 -40.72
C VAL A 544 17.06 -19.48 -41.19
N ASN A 545 17.20 -19.25 -42.51
CA ASN A 545 18.43 -18.79 -43.14
C ASN A 545 18.43 -17.28 -43.47
N ILE A 546 17.37 -16.57 -43.13
CA ILE A 546 17.37 -15.11 -43.27
C ILE A 546 18.55 -14.51 -42.53
N LYS A 547 19.24 -13.60 -43.18
CA LYS A 547 20.30 -12.79 -42.58
C LYS A 547 19.77 -11.41 -42.22
N ASN A 548 20.14 -10.94 -41.01
CA ASN A 548 19.95 -9.56 -40.66
C ASN A 548 20.98 -8.63 -41.32
N ASN A 549 20.96 -7.33 -41.03
CA ASN A 549 21.86 -6.34 -41.63
C ASN A 549 23.33 -6.49 -41.22
N TYR A 550 23.64 -7.41 -40.32
CA TYR A 550 25.01 -7.80 -39.91
C TYR A 550 25.40 -9.19 -40.47
N GLY A 551 24.64 -9.71 -41.39
CA GLY A 551 24.83 -11.05 -41.97
C GLY A 551 24.50 -12.19 -41.00
N ARG A 552 23.94 -11.94 -39.83
CA ARG A 552 23.66 -12.95 -38.79
C ARG A 552 22.38 -13.70 -39.09
N THR A 553 22.43 -15.04 -38.98
CA THR A 553 21.29 -15.94 -39.06
C THR A 553 20.77 -16.31 -37.66
N ALA A 554 19.60 -16.94 -37.60
CA ALA A 554 19.02 -17.51 -36.38
C ALA A 554 20.00 -18.48 -35.68
N LEU A 555 20.74 -19.30 -36.44
CA LEU A 555 21.70 -20.26 -35.92
C LEU A 555 22.90 -19.57 -35.26
N ILE A 556 23.40 -18.49 -35.85
CA ILE A 556 24.51 -17.70 -35.27
C ILE A 556 24.10 -17.14 -33.92
N TYR A 557 22.90 -16.57 -33.80
CA TYR A 557 22.36 -16.09 -32.51
C TYR A 557 22.25 -17.21 -31.46
N ALA A 558 21.64 -18.36 -31.84
CA ALA A 558 21.47 -19.47 -30.90
C ALA A 558 22.82 -20.03 -30.41
N ALA A 559 23.83 -20.07 -31.29
CA ALA A 559 25.18 -20.52 -30.95
C ALA A 559 25.94 -19.54 -30.06
N GLU A 560 25.77 -18.24 -30.26
CA GLU A 560 26.38 -17.18 -29.46
C GLU A 560 25.87 -17.18 -28.02
N TYR A 561 24.55 -17.36 -27.80
CA TYR A 561 23.91 -17.38 -26.48
C TYR A 561 23.94 -18.73 -25.75
N GLY A 562 24.53 -19.75 -26.32
CA GLY A 562 24.82 -21.01 -25.63
C GLY A 562 23.64 -21.96 -25.47
N ASN A 563 22.55 -21.80 -26.24
CA ASN A 563 21.38 -22.67 -26.10
C ASN A 563 21.43 -23.88 -27.07
N LEU A 564 21.92 -25.01 -26.56
CA LEU A 564 22.09 -26.23 -27.32
C LEU A 564 20.77 -26.75 -27.94
N GLU A 565 19.66 -26.67 -27.22
CA GLU A 565 18.37 -27.17 -27.71
C GLU A 565 17.90 -26.42 -28.97
N ARG A 566 18.03 -25.09 -28.95
CA ARG A 566 17.71 -24.22 -30.08
C ARG A 566 18.65 -24.47 -31.26
N VAL A 567 19.96 -24.61 -31.00
CA VAL A 567 20.93 -24.95 -32.06
C VAL A 567 20.57 -26.26 -32.72
N LYS A 568 20.26 -27.32 -31.93
CA LYS A 568 19.84 -28.61 -32.43
C LYS A 568 18.60 -28.48 -33.34
N TYR A 569 17.58 -27.81 -32.84
CA TYR A 569 16.33 -27.63 -33.55
C TYR A 569 16.51 -26.87 -34.87
N LEU A 570 17.29 -25.78 -34.87
CA LEU A 570 17.57 -25.03 -36.11
C LEU A 570 18.31 -25.84 -37.14
N VAL A 571 19.33 -26.62 -36.75
CA VAL A 571 20.11 -27.47 -37.65
C VAL A 571 19.21 -28.59 -38.21
N GLU A 572 18.38 -29.24 -37.41
CA GLU A 572 17.40 -30.25 -37.84
C GLU A 572 16.39 -29.68 -38.85
N LYS A 573 16.07 -28.39 -38.75
CA LYS A 573 15.13 -27.68 -39.65
C LYS A 573 15.83 -27.01 -40.84
N GLY A 574 17.10 -27.32 -41.10
CA GLY A 574 17.81 -26.91 -42.31
C GLY A 574 18.50 -25.56 -42.23
N ALA A 575 18.86 -25.11 -41.05
CA ALA A 575 19.72 -23.94 -40.94
C ALA A 575 21.10 -24.19 -41.57
N ASP A 576 21.58 -23.25 -42.40
CA ASP A 576 22.91 -23.32 -42.98
C ASP A 576 23.98 -23.23 -41.87
N ILE A 577 24.56 -24.37 -41.57
CA ILE A 577 25.53 -24.54 -40.46
C ILE A 577 26.84 -23.74 -40.70
N ASN A 578 27.12 -23.43 -41.98
CA ASN A 578 28.33 -22.73 -42.40
C ASN A 578 28.07 -21.25 -42.80
N ALA A 579 26.85 -20.74 -42.55
CA ALA A 579 26.54 -19.35 -42.82
C ALA A 579 27.52 -18.43 -42.08
N GLN A 580 28.03 -17.43 -42.80
CA GLN A 580 28.92 -16.39 -42.22
C GLN A 580 28.18 -15.07 -42.04
N GLU A 581 28.38 -14.44 -40.91
CA GLU A 581 28.03 -13.03 -40.68
C GLU A 581 29.02 -12.08 -41.39
N ASP A 582 28.77 -10.78 -41.39
CA ASP A 582 29.55 -9.80 -42.16
C ASP A 582 31.04 -9.73 -41.73
N ILE A 583 31.36 -10.05 -40.49
CA ILE A 583 32.76 -10.16 -40.01
C ILE A 583 33.36 -11.54 -40.31
N GLY A 584 32.66 -12.37 -41.06
CA GLY A 584 33.08 -13.69 -41.51
C GLY A 584 32.97 -14.80 -40.46
N ARG A 585 32.36 -14.56 -39.28
CA ARG A 585 32.21 -15.61 -38.27
C ARG A 585 31.04 -16.54 -38.58
N THR A 586 31.23 -17.81 -38.30
CA THR A 586 30.19 -18.85 -38.35
C THR A 586 29.59 -19.13 -36.97
N ALA A 587 28.51 -19.90 -36.88
CA ALA A 587 27.94 -20.37 -35.63
C ALA A 587 28.98 -21.14 -34.79
N LEU A 588 29.82 -21.98 -35.45
CA LEU A 588 30.90 -22.69 -34.78
C LEU A 588 31.93 -21.76 -34.17
N MET A 589 32.30 -20.68 -34.87
CA MET A 589 33.23 -19.68 -34.35
C MET A 589 32.68 -18.90 -33.15
N ASN A 590 31.40 -18.50 -33.20
CA ASN A 590 30.77 -17.81 -32.09
C ASN A 590 30.60 -18.71 -30.87
N ALA A 591 30.21 -19.98 -31.04
CA ALA A 591 30.15 -20.97 -29.96
C ALA A 591 31.53 -21.24 -29.34
N SER A 592 32.59 -21.29 -30.18
CA SER A 592 33.96 -21.50 -29.71
C SER A 592 34.50 -20.31 -28.92
N TYR A 593 34.23 -19.10 -29.37
CA TYR A 593 34.62 -17.86 -28.73
C TYR A 593 33.93 -17.66 -27.36
N ASN A 594 32.65 -18.03 -27.25
CA ASN A 594 31.87 -17.90 -26.00
C ASN A 594 31.95 -19.14 -25.07
N GLY A 595 32.83 -20.12 -25.37
CA GLY A 595 33.04 -21.24 -24.46
C GLY A 595 31.99 -22.36 -24.46
N HIS A 596 31.12 -22.42 -25.47
CA HIS A 596 29.96 -23.31 -25.49
C HIS A 596 30.33 -24.73 -26.03
N LEU A 597 31.11 -25.49 -25.25
CA LEU A 597 31.64 -26.79 -25.65
C LEU A 597 30.63 -27.78 -26.22
N LYS A 598 29.42 -27.87 -25.64
CA LYS A 598 28.38 -28.80 -26.10
C LYS A 598 27.86 -28.42 -27.51
N ILE A 599 27.77 -27.12 -27.80
CA ILE A 599 27.35 -26.60 -29.11
C ILE A 599 28.47 -26.83 -30.11
N VAL A 600 29.72 -26.57 -29.75
CA VAL A 600 30.89 -26.85 -30.63
C VAL A 600 30.92 -28.30 -31.05
N LYS A 601 30.78 -29.25 -30.14
CA LYS A 601 30.71 -30.69 -30.45
C LYS A 601 29.57 -31.01 -31.39
N PHE A 602 28.38 -30.53 -31.10
CA PHE A 602 27.19 -30.76 -31.90
C PHE A 602 27.33 -30.21 -33.35
N LEU A 603 27.84 -28.98 -33.49
CA LEU A 603 28.01 -28.36 -34.81
C LEU A 603 29.02 -29.14 -35.66
N ILE A 604 30.13 -29.58 -35.09
CA ILE A 604 31.14 -30.39 -35.77
C ILE A 604 30.54 -31.74 -36.21
N GLU A 605 29.81 -32.43 -35.33
CA GLU A 605 29.14 -33.71 -35.64
C GLU A 605 28.13 -33.61 -36.78
N ASN A 606 27.55 -32.41 -36.97
CA ASN A 606 26.57 -32.14 -38.03
C ASN A 606 27.15 -31.39 -39.24
N GLY A 607 28.47 -31.40 -39.40
CA GLY A 607 29.11 -30.97 -40.66
C GLY A 607 29.55 -29.50 -40.72
N ALA A 608 29.70 -28.85 -39.59
CA ALA A 608 30.31 -27.50 -39.56
C ALA A 608 31.74 -27.55 -40.07
N ASP A 609 32.09 -26.74 -41.05
CA ASP A 609 33.44 -26.62 -41.57
C ASP A 609 34.33 -25.84 -40.61
N ILE A 610 35.26 -26.57 -40.00
CA ILE A 610 36.20 -26.03 -39.01
C ILE A 610 37.30 -25.13 -39.63
N ASN A 611 37.47 -25.19 -40.96
CA ASN A 611 38.50 -24.47 -41.69
C ASN A 611 38.06 -23.11 -42.24
N ILE A 612 36.81 -22.79 -42.14
CA ILE A 612 36.32 -21.44 -42.52
C ILE A 612 37.11 -20.40 -41.69
N LYS A 613 37.48 -19.32 -42.36
CA LYS A 613 38.18 -18.19 -41.77
C LYS A 613 37.28 -16.97 -41.71
N ASN A 614 37.31 -16.28 -40.62
CA ASN A 614 36.70 -14.94 -40.51
C ASN A 614 37.54 -13.89 -41.30
N ASN A 615 37.09 -12.65 -41.31
CA ASN A 615 37.75 -11.57 -42.04
C ASN A 615 39.17 -11.25 -41.51
N ASP A 616 39.49 -11.62 -40.28
CA ASP A 616 40.84 -11.54 -39.68
C ASP A 616 41.71 -12.74 -40.00
N GLY A 617 41.23 -13.68 -40.80
CA GLY A 617 41.90 -14.93 -41.16
C GLY A 617 41.90 -16.01 -40.05
N LYS A 618 41.13 -15.83 -38.99
CA LYS A 618 41.03 -16.74 -37.85
C LYS A 618 39.95 -17.79 -38.07
N THR A 619 40.30 -19.02 -37.64
CA THR A 619 39.36 -20.16 -37.62
C THR A 619 38.66 -20.27 -36.26
N ALA A 620 37.74 -21.22 -36.13
CA ALA A 620 37.10 -21.53 -34.84
C ALA A 620 38.14 -21.96 -33.78
N LEU A 621 39.21 -22.63 -34.19
CA LEU A 621 40.32 -23.02 -33.30
C LEU A 621 41.07 -21.80 -32.74
N ASP A 622 41.33 -20.79 -33.60
CA ASP A 622 42.04 -19.58 -33.22
C ASP A 622 41.22 -18.69 -32.26
N LEU A 623 39.89 -18.80 -32.34
CA LEU A 623 38.96 -18.05 -31.50
C LEU A 623 38.51 -18.77 -30.24
N ALA A 624 38.87 -20.07 -30.09
CA ALA A 624 38.41 -20.89 -28.97
C ALA A 624 38.89 -20.36 -27.62
N GLU A 625 37.97 -20.12 -26.68
CA GLU A 625 38.24 -19.55 -25.36
C GLU A 625 38.89 -20.60 -24.41
N THR A 626 38.45 -21.86 -24.47
CA THR A 626 38.89 -22.89 -23.54
C THR A 626 39.78 -23.94 -24.20
N GLU A 627 40.72 -24.51 -23.45
CA GLU A 627 41.60 -25.58 -23.95
C GLU A 627 40.79 -26.83 -24.35
N GLU A 628 39.68 -27.13 -23.67
CA GLU A 628 38.81 -28.26 -24.02
C GLU A 628 38.20 -28.09 -25.43
N ILE A 629 37.79 -26.88 -25.77
CA ILE A 629 37.28 -26.58 -27.13
C ILE A 629 38.38 -26.68 -28.15
N LYS A 630 39.59 -26.17 -27.87
CA LYS A 630 40.75 -26.31 -28.76
C LYS A 630 41.09 -27.75 -29.02
N GLU A 631 41.07 -28.62 -28.00
CA GLU A 631 41.31 -30.08 -28.18
C GLU A 631 40.26 -30.75 -29.06
N VAL A 632 38.97 -30.39 -28.90
CA VAL A 632 37.89 -30.91 -29.73
C VAL A 632 38.08 -30.51 -31.20
N LEU A 633 38.40 -29.24 -31.44
CA LEU A 633 38.62 -28.72 -32.80
C LEU A 633 39.86 -29.32 -33.45
N LYS A 634 40.98 -29.47 -32.73
CA LYS A 634 42.19 -30.15 -33.20
C LYS A 634 41.92 -31.61 -33.60
N LYS A 635 41.20 -32.36 -32.77
CA LYS A 635 40.84 -33.76 -33.06
C LYS A 635 39.93 -33.88 -34.30
N ALA A 636 39.03 -32.90 -34.52
CA ALA A 636 38.17 -32.87 -35.70
C ALA A 636 38.93 -32.54 -36.99
N GLY A 637 40.02 -31.75 -36.91
CA GLY A 637 40.85 -31.34 -38.04
C GLY A 637 41.85 -32.39 -38.52
N ILE A 638 42.04 -33.50 -37.77
CA ILE A 638 42.97 -34.61 -38.09
C ILE A 638 42.26 -35.70 -38.94
N LYS A 639 40.95 -35.61 -39.12
CA LYS A 639 40.18 -36.52 -40.00
C LYS A 639 40.15 -35.98 -41.39
#